data_03fd31f4807fbeedca937cdca45e215b
#
_entry.id   03fd31f4807fbeedca937cdca45e215b
#
_cell.length_a   1.000
_cell.length_b   1.000
_cell.length_c   1.000
_cell.angle_alpha   90.00
_cell.angle_beta   90.00
_cell.angle_gamma   90.00
#
_symmetry.space_group_name_H-M   'P 1'
#
loop_
_entity.id
_entity.type
_entity.pdbx_description
1 polymer ?
#
loop_
_entity_poly.entity_id
_entity_poly.type
_entity_poly.pdbx_seq_one_letter_code
_entity_poly.pdbx_strand_id
1 'polypeptide(L)'
;MTLEGIRTYGVFHSFTFKNYDELVSYDSIKPTDDELQNTPALSSKNEELGTNTIFLQAEEAAYKTASTLYATYDRTTYMTNPNHPTKQRYNTIGQATWNKATQAITYKFKVENDGYYRFNFKARQNQMRGFFSNRRIYIDGKVPCKELDDVRFIYSADWYNLTPQDENGNDIYVYLTAGEEHELTLEAIPGSIGEVMQRLDDLVLELNQYYRRILMITGPDPDEYKDYFVEKKIPGIQKAFRRIVDSLRAEKASIESLTKKGSEAAALETMCIYLERCIKSPEDIPIMASSIKDSISSVSAWMRDYRGQPLELDYIEVATCHEDFASPYGNFFGELAFGFNAFIGSFFEDYTNLSDSSATSLDVWVSLARDQATVVKNLVDNKFNSNPDYNGTQASVNLVQGSVLEATLAGKGPEIALFIGGDFPIQLAARGLLVDMTQFKDYEAVTKRFAKDAMTLYEYNDGVSTGVYGLPVSQTFPMLFYRTDVLEELGYENPPETWDQLTDMLPTLQRKYLDVGLILPQNVSSNTFDSGNTFIMLMLQTGQDIYNEDLYTTDYNSMKTTDIKNVNLTNFMTQDSIRVFEQWTKFYTVFSFDQTFDAFSRFRTGEMPLVVQPYTFYNQLSVAAPEIKGLWDFTLVPGTKQADGTINHAANSAGSGAVIFNKVSNQAAAWDFVKWFTSTDIQVDYGKQIEALMGPMGRFDTANVEALEQLPWSTAEYEKISSQQSYLREVPIIPASYAVTRHINNAFRMVVNDAGNPRYTLMSYNDQIKSEIVRKYQELSSVKK
;
A
#
# COMPACT_ATOMS: atom_id res chain seq x y z
N MET A 1 1.86 26.75 -4.65
CA MET A 1 1.44 25.84 -5.74
C MET A 1 2.62 24.97 -6.07
N THR A 2 2.51 23.68 -5.82
CA THR A 2 3.54 22.70 -6.19
C THR A 2 3.02 21.90 -7.39
N LEU A 3 3.81 21.84 -8.46
CA LEU A 3 3.51 20.98 -9.61
C LEU A 3 4.47 19.79 -9.51
N GLU A 4 3.94 18.62 -9.26
CA GLU A 4 4.68 17.37 -9.25
C GLU A 4 4.45 16.63 -10.57
N GLY A 5 5.50 16.50 -11.39
CA GLY A 5 5.44 15.74 -12.63
C GLY A 5 5.77 14.28 -12.37
N ILE A 6 4.79 13.39 -12.51
CA ILE A 6 5.03 11.95 -12.55
C ILE A 6 5.33 11.58 -14.00
N ARG A 7 6.62 11.63 -14.40
CA ARG A 7 7.15 11.20 -15.71
C ARG A 7 6.33 11.58 -16.92
N THR A 8 5.73 12.76 -16.90
CA THR A 8 5.04 13.33 -18.05
C THR A 8 5.96 14.32 -18.75
N TYR A 9 6.16 14.14 -20.04
CA TYR A 9 6.78 15.14 -20.88
C TYR A 9 5.73 16.20 -21.21
N GLY A 10 5.83 17.35 -20.57
CA GLY A 10 4.97 18.49 -20.80
C GLY A 10 5.78 19.77 -20.93
N VAL A 11 5.50 20.58 -21.94
CA VAL A 11 6.04 21.93 -22.06
C VAL A 11 4.95 22.90 -21.66
N PHE A 12 5.17 23.62 -20.55
CA PHE A 12 4.25 24.67 -20.12
C PHE A 12 4.69 25.98 -20.75
N HIS A 13 3.83 26.59 -21.56
CA HIS A 13 4.10 27.87 -22.17
C HIS A 13 3.78 29.06 -21.25
N SER A 14 2.77 28.91 -20.39
CA SER A 14 2.40 29.95 -19.43
C SER A 14 1.55 29.39 -18.31
N PHE A 15 1.59 30.06 -17.15
CA PHE A 15 0.65 29.88 -16.05
C PHE A 15 -0.10 31.18 -15.86
N THR A 16 -1.43 31.11 -15.88
CA THR A 16 -2.28 32.26 -15.58
C THR A 16 -2.93 32.05 -14.23
N PHE A 17 -2.65 32.93 -13.28
CA PHE A 17 -3.39 32.99 -12.02
C PHE A 17 -4.56 33.94 -12.22
N LYS A 18 -5.79 33.42 -12.06
CA LYS A 18 -6.99 34.23 -11.96
C LYS A 18 -7.46 34.20 -10.53
N ASN A 19 -7.88 35.36 -9.99
CA ASN A 19 -8.75 35.32 -8.82
C ASN A 19 -10.03 34.60 -9.24
N TYR A 20 -10.49 33.66 -8.43
CA TYR A 20 -11.85 33.17 -8.60
C TYR A 20 -12.80 34.34 -8.41
N ASP A 21 -13.72 34.53 -9.35
CA ASP A 21 -14.89 35.36 -9.12
C ASP A 21 -15.61 34.78 -7.89
N GLU A 22 -15.93 35.64 -6.92
CA GLU A 22 -16.68 35.18 -5.75
C GLU A 22 -17.98 34.55 -6.24
N LEU A 23 -18.22 33.28 -5.84
CA LEU A 23 -19.48 32.61 -6.19
C LEU A 23 -20.65 33.38 -5.58
N VAL A 24 -21.65 33.63 -6.41
CA VAL A 24 -22.88 34.28 -5.95
C VAL A 24 -23.65 33.36 -5.02
N SER A 25 -24.28 33.93 -3.98
CA SER A 25 -25.23 33.16 -3.17
C SER A 25 -26.49 32.84 -3.97
N TYR A 26 -27.05 31.65 -3.73
CA TYR A 26 -28.29 31.20 -4.35
C TYR A 26 -29.42 32.22 -4.17
N ASP A 27 -29.53 32.86 -3.03
CA ASP A 27 -30.52 33.90 -2.78
C ASP A 27 -30.55 35.05 -3.79
N SER A 28 -29.40 35.31 -4.47
CA SER A 28 -29.31 36.35 -5.49
C SER A 28 -29.71 35.89 -6.90
N ILE A 29 -29.81 34.60 -7.13
CA ILE A 29 -30.09 33.98 -8.43
C ILE A 29 -31.30 33.02 -8.39
N LYS A 30 -31.90 32.84 -7.23
CA LYS A 30 -33.04 31.91 -7.09
C LYS A 30 -34.20 32.35 -7.92
N PRO A 31 -34.89 31.41 -8.59
CA PRO A 31 -36.10 31.68 -9.34
C PRO A 31 -37.24 32.14 -8.41
N THR A 32 -38.16 32.91 -8.97
CA THR A 32 -39.43 33.22 -8.33
C THR A 32 -40.36 32.02 -8.37
N ASP A 33 -41.37 31.98 -7.50
CA ASP A 33 -42.38 30.91 -7.49
C ASP A 33 -43.13 30.81 -8.84
N ASP A 34 -43.35 31.97 -9.51
CA ASP A 34 -43.97 31.98 -10.84
C ASP A 34 -43.06 31.35 -11.90
N GLU A 35 -41.78 31.59 -11.87
CA GLU A 35 -40.83 30.96 -12.80
C GLU A 35 -40.70 29.46 -12.58
N LEU A 36 -40.74 29.01 -11.33
CA LEU A 36 -40.76 27.57 -11.00
C LEU A 36 -42.04 26.92 -11.53
N GLN A 37 -43.22 27.53 -11.28
CA GLN A 37 -44.50 26.99 -11.73
C GLN A 37 -44.66 27.03 -13.25
N ASN A 38 -43.99 27.94 -13.93
CA ASN A 38 -44.00 28.04 -15.41
C ASN A 38 -43.09 26.99 -16.07
N THR A 39 -42.19 26.34 -15.34
CA THR A 39 -41.43 25.22 -15.85
C THR A 39 -42.36 24.03 -16.07
N PRO A 40 -42.46 23.47 -17.30
CA PRO A 40 -43.38 22.35 -17.54
C PRO A 40 -42.97 21.10 -16.74
N ALA A 41 -43.99 20.36 -16.28
CA ALA A 41 -43.74 19.04 -15.70
C ALA A 41 -43.15 18.07 -16.71
N LEU A 42 -42.38 17.12 -16.23
CA LEU A 42 -41.76 16.07 -17.05
C LEU A 42 -42.81 15.09 -17.55
N SER A 43 -42.77 14.78 -18.83
CA SER A 43 -43.71 13.86 -19.48
C SER A 43 -43.28 12.40 -19.41
N SER A 44 -41.95 12.17 -19.37
CA SER A 44 -41.37 10.83 -19.37
C SER A 44 -41.46 10.18 -18.00
N LYS A 45 -42.07 9.00 -17.91
CA LYS A 45 -42.10 8.20 -16.70
C LYS A 45 -40.90 7.27 -16.67
N ASN A 46 -40.17 7.30 -15.59
CA ASN A 46 -39.17 6.28 -15.30
C ASN A 46 -39.87 4.99 -14.84
N GLU A 47 -39.78 3.94 -15.66
CA GLU A 47 -40.44 2.65 -15.34
C GLU A 47 -39.79 1.95 -14.15
N GLU A 48 -38.52 2.17 -13.90
CA GLU A 48 -37.75 1.50 -12.81
C GLU A 48 -38.08 2.07 -11.44
N LEU A 49 -38.21 3.40 -11.31
CA LEU A 49 -38.54 4.06 -10.05
C LEU A 49 -40.04 4.36 -9.89
N GLY A 50 -40.76 4.38 -11.01
CA GLY A 50 -42.18 4.73 -11.03
C GLY A 50 -42.48 6.23 -10.90
N THR A 51 -41.43 7.08 -10.97
CA THR A 51 -41.47 8.54 -10.90
C THR A 51 -41.38 9.19 -12.30
N ASN A 52 -41.79 10.45 -12.42
CA ASN A 52 -41.63 11.21 -13.65
C ASN A 52 -40.32 12.05 -13.54
N THR A 53 -39.19 11.41 -13.27
CA THR A 53 -37.91 12.06 -13.07
C THR A 53 -36.91 11.62 -14.16
N ILE A 54 -35.97 12.48 -14.54
CA ILE A 54 -34.83 12.07 -15.36
C ILE A 54 -33.89 11.29 -14.44
N PHE A 55 -33.55 10.09 -14.85
CA PHE A 55 -32.83 9.10 -14.03
C PHE A 55 -31.42 8.84 -14.62
N LEU A 56 -30.39 8.93 -13.77
CA LEU A 56 -29.00 8.69 -14.13
C LEU A 56 -28.46 7.60 -13.22
N GLN A 57 -28.09 6.47 -13.80
CA GLN A 57 -27.41 5.39 -13.08
C GLN A 57 -26.02 5.84 -12.67
N ALA A 58 -25.66 5.66 -11.40
CA ALA A 58 -24.40 6.16 -10.89
C ALA A 58 -23.20 5.40 -11.47
N GLU A 59 -23.34 4.11 -11.76
CA GLU A 59 -22.30 3.30 -12.40
C GLU A 59 -22.08 3.63 -13.87
N GLU A 60 -23.01 4.30 -14.55
CA GLU A 60 -22.95 4.69 -15.96
C GLU A 60 -22.34 6.10 -16.18
N ALA A 61 -21.33 6.45 -15.40
CA ALA A 61 -20.66 7.74 -15.52
C ALA A 61 -20.04 7.95 -16.92
N ALA A 62 -20.24 9.12 -17.52
CA ALA A 62 -19.66 9.47 -18.81
C ALA A 62 -18.14 9.68 -18.74
N TYR A 63 -17.67 10.36 -17.68
CA TYR A 63 -16.24 10.61 -17.42
C TYR A 63 -15.90 10.44 -15.95
N LYS A 64 -14.66 10.04 -15.69
CA LYS A 64 -14.07 9.92 -14.36
C LYS A 64 -12.64 10.45 -14.40
N THR A 65 -12.27 11.25 -13.41
CA THR A 65 -10.91 11.82 -13.34
C THR A 65 -9.84 10.83 -12.91
N ALA A 66 -10.24 9.69 -12.35
CA ALA A 66 -9.31 8.67 -11.90
C ALA A 66 -9.80 7.27 -12.32
N SER A 67 -8.89 6.43 -12.77
CA SER A 67 -9.16 5.02 -13.11
C SER A 67 -9.65 4.20 -11.91
N THR A 68 -9.42 4.72 -10.71
CA THR A 68 -9.80 4.15 -9.43
C THR A 68 -11.28 4.25 -9.12
N LEU A 69 -11.97 5.17 -9.77
CA LEU A 69 -13.42 5.31 -9.70
C LEU A 69 -14.05 4.27 -10.61
N TYR A 70 -14.42 3.14 -10.09
CA TYR A 70 -15.10 2.09 -10.84
C TYR A 70 -16.42 1.73 -10.20
N ALA A 71 -17.31 1.21 -11.02
CA ALA A 71 -18.60 0.71 -10.58
C ALA A 71 -18.41 -0.48 -9.63
N THR A 72 -19.18 -0.50 -8.57
CA THR A 72 -19.23 -1.57 -7.57
C THR A 72 -20.64 -2.15 -7.50
N TYR A 73 -20.83 -3.11 -6.62
CA TYR A 73 -22.16 -3.69 -6.41
C TYR A 73 -22.54 -3.66 -4.93
N ASP A 74 -23.76 -3.27 -4.64
CA ASP A 74 -24.37 -3.43 -3.33
C ASP A 74 -25.60 -4.36 -3.41
N ARG A 75 -25.64 -5.35 -2.53
CA ARG A 75 -26.76 -6.28 -2.37
C ARG A 75 -27.31 -6.28 -0.94
N THR A 76 -27.03 -5.24 -0.19
CA THR A 76 -27.51 -5.13 1.20
C THR A 76 -28.99 -4.84 1.28
N THR A 77 -29.56 -4.25 0.23
CA THR A 77 -31.00 -3.94 0.12
C THR A 77 -31.49 -4.17 -1.30
N TYR A 78 -32.79 -4.40 -1.44
CA TYR A 78 -33.44 -4.51 -2.75
C TYR A 78 -33.72 -3.13 -3.39
N MET A 79 -33.43 -2.06 -2.68
CA MET A 79 -33.69 -0.69 -3.13
C MET A 79 -32.57 -0.09 -3.97
N THR A 80 -31.41 -0.72 -4.03
CA THR A 80 -30.36 -0.30 -4.97
C THR A 80 -30.75 -0.67 -6.40
N ASN A 81 -30.41 0.18 -7.36
CA ASN A 81 -30.83 0.01 -8.75
C ASN A 81 -29.62 -0.02 -9.70
N PRO A 82 -29.49 -1.03 -10.60
CA PRO A 82 -30.33 -2.24 -10.72
C PRO A 82 -30.04 -3.26 -9.61
N ASN A 83 -31.04 -4.02 -9.19
CA ASN A 83 -30.84 -5.09 -8.22
C ASN A 83 -31.20 -6.47 -8.79
N HIS A 84 -30.62 -7.50 -8.19
CA HIS A 84 -30.97 -8.88 -8.45
C HIS A 84 -30.66 -9.75 -7.23
N PRO A 85 -31.56 -10.61 -6.76
CA PRO A 85 -31.36 -11.36 -5.53
C PRO A 85 -30.18 -12.35 -5.59
N THR A 86 -29.84 -12.88 -6.77
CA THR A 86 -28.83 -13.93 -6.94
C THR A 86 -27.64 -13.46 -7.79
N LYS A 87 -27.86 -12.61 -8.81
CA LYS A 87 -26.78 -12.17 -9.72
C LYS A 87 -26.12 -10.90 -9.19
N GLN A 88 -24.80 -10.82 -9.29
CA GLN A 88 -24.05 -9.59 -9.06
C GLN A 88 -24.25 -8.66 -10.27
N ARG A 89 -24.70 -7.43 -10.00
CA ARG A 89 -24.81 -6.36 -10.98
C ARG A 89 -24.09 -5.14 -10.44
N TYR A 90 -23.38 -4.46 -11.27
CA TYR A 90 -22.89 -3.13 -10.94
C TYR A 90 -24.10 -2.21 -10.79
N ASN A 91 -24.24 -1.56 -9.65
CA ASN A 91 -25.35 -0.70 -9.33
C ASN A 91 -24.95 0.47 -8.43
N THR A 92 -23.68 0.62 -8.13
CA THR A 92 -23.17 1.74 -7.34
C THR A 92 -21.80 2.19 -7.85
N ILE A 93 -21.41 3.41 -7.50
CA ILE A 93 -20.06 3.92 -7.72
C ILE A 93 -19.55 4.62 -6.47
N GLY A 94 -18.25 4.45 -6.16
CA GLY A 94 -17.62 5.19 -5.08
C GLY A 94 -17.21 4.36 -3.89
N GLN A 95 -17.72 4.69 -2.69
CA GLN A 95 -17.29 4.17 -1.40
C GLN A 95 -15.80 4.46 -1.14
N ALA A 96 -14.96 3.46 -0.88
CA ALA A 96 -13.53 3.63 -0.66
C ALA A 96 -12.78 4.11 -1.92
N THR A 97 -13.31 3.89 -3.11
CA THR A 97 -12.69 4.27 -4.38
C THR A 97 -12.85 5.75 -4.73
N TRP A 98 -13.83 6.43 -4.11
CA TRP A 98 -14.10 7.86 -4.29
C TRP A 98 -13.92 8.63 -2.99
N ASN A 99 -12.70 8.68 -2.51
CA ASN A 99 -12.37 9.26 -1.20
C ASN A 99 -11.27 10.32 -1.22
N LYS A 100 -10.63 10.56 -2.37
CA LYS A 100 -9.53 11.54 -2.48
C LYS A 100 -10.05 12.85 -3.05
N ALA A 101 -9.56 13.96 -2.52
CA ALA A 101 -9.80 15.28 -3.09
C ALA A 101 -9.41 15.32 -4.58
N THR A 102 -10.16 16.08 -5.37
CA THR A 102 -10.04 16.23 -6.83
C THR A 102 -10.55 15.05 -7.67
N GLN A 103 -10.95 13.94 -7.05
CA GLN A 103 -11.65 12.89 -7.79
C GLN A 103 -13.05 13.37 -8.16
N ALA A 104 -13.37 13.31 -9.45
CA ALA A 104 -14.65 13.76 -9.97
C ALA A 104 -15.30 12.72 -10.90
N ILE A 105 -16.63 12.71 -10.89
CA ILE A 105 -17.46 11.88 -11.75
C ILE A 105 -18.41 12.80 -12.51
N THR A 106 -18.53 12.60 -13.83
CA THR A 106 -19.38 13.40 -14.70
C THR A 106 -20.43 12.53 -15.37
N TYR A 107 -21.67 12.99 -15.32
CA TYR A 107 -22.84 12.40 -15.99
C TYR A 107 -23.32 13.33 -17.08
N LYS A 108 -23.81 12.75 -18.19
CA LYS A 108 -24.42 13.47 -19.29
C LYS A 108 -25.92 13.17 -19.34
N PHE A 109 -26.73 14.21 -19.56
CA PHE A 109 -28.18 14.08 -19.62
C PHE A 109 -28.81 15.16 -20.50
N LYS A 110 -30.08 15.00 -20.81
CA LYS A 110 -30.86 15.98 -21.55
C LYS A 110 -32.15 16.26 -20.83
N VAL A 111 -32.60 17.49 -20.91
CA VAL A 111 -33.92 17.89 -20.37
C VAL A 111 -34.97 18.04 -21.48
N GLU A 112 -36.23 17.80 -21.16
CA GLU A 112 -37.33 17.84 -22.13
C GLU A 112 -37.74 19.27 -22.48
N ASN A 113 -37.69 20.18 -21.50
CA ASN A 113 -38.18 21.54 -21.61
C ASN A 113 -37.16 22.52 -21.03
N ASP A 114 -37.15 23.76 -21.53
CA ASP A 114 -36.43 24.85 -20.89
C ASP A 114 -37.03 25.14 -19.53
N GLY A 115 -36.21 25.31 -18.49
CA GLY A 115 -36.76 25.62 -17.16
C GLY A 115 -35.80 25.35 -16.01
N TYR A 116 -36.38 25.36 -14.82
CA TYR A 116 -35.66 25.19 -13.56
C TYR A 116 -35.74 23.76 -13.04
N TYR A 117 -34.56 23.14 -12.80
CA TYR A 117 -34.45 21.75 -12.37
C TYR A 117 -33.67 21.65 -11.05
N ARG A 118 -34.04 20.68 -10.22
CA ARG A 118 -33.35 20.29 -8.98
C ARG A 118 -32.81 18.87 -9.10
N PHE A 119 -31.78 18.60 -8.31
CA PHE A 119 -31.07 17.32 -8.33
C PHE A 119 -31.24 16.60 -6.99
N ASN A 120 -31.48 15.31 -7.04
CA ASN A 120 -31.51 14.43 -5.88
C ASN A 120 -30.47 13.34 -6.04
N PHE A 121 -29.68 13.12 -5.01
CA PHE A 121 -28.62 12.12 -4.96
C PHE A 121 -29.00 11.03 -3.98
N LYS A 122 -29.23 9.80 -4.47
CA LYS A 122 -29.32 8.66 -3.57
C LYS A 122 -27.93 8.20 -3.21
N ALA A 123 -27.54 8.48 -1.98
CA ALA A 123 -26.19 8.34 -1.50
C ALA A 123 -26.09 7.57 -0.19
N ARG A 124 -24.91 7.06 0.09
CA ARG A 124 -24.54 6.47 1.37
C ARG A 124 -23.12 6.89 1.76
N GLN A 125 -22.94 7.35 3.00
CA GLN A 125 -21.62 7.61 3.58
C GLN A 125 -21.53 6.86 4.91
N ASN A 126 -21.04 5.63 4.90
CA ASN A 126 -21.03 4.73 6.06
C ASN A 126 -19.63 4.52 6.69
N GLN A 127 -18.61 5.28 6.25
CA GLN A 127 -17.23 5.11 6.68
C GLN A 127 -16.79 6.14 7.73
N MET A 128 -17.23 7.40 7.61
CA MET A 128 -16.81 8.48 8.50
C MET A 128 -17.88 8.80 9.53
N ARG A 129 -18.02 7.94 10.54
CA ARG A 129 -19.02 8.11 11.59
C ARG A 129 -18.84 9.45 12.33
N GLY A 130 -19.93 10.20 12.44
CA GLY A 130 -19.94 11.52 13.09
C GLY A 130 -19.45 12.66 12.21
N PHE A 131 -19.01 12.38 10.98
CA PHE A 131 -18.52 13.34 10.00
C PHE A 131 -19.38 13.34 8.72
N PHE A 132 -18.90 14.07 7.73
CA PHE A 132 -19.54 14.22 6.42
C PHE A 132 -18.47 14.17 5.32
N SER A 133 -18.92 13.88 4.10
CA SER A 133 -18.10 13.98 2.89
C SER A 133 -18.59 15.13 2.03
N ASN A 134 -17.67 15.90 1.47
CA ASN A 134 -17.97 17.09 0.69
C ASN A 134 -17.89 16.82 -0.80
N ARG A 135 -18.81 17.41 -1.55
CA ARG A 135 -18.80 17.43 -3.01
C ARG A 135 -19.07 18.83 -3.51
N ARG A 136 -18.28 19.23 -4.50
CA ARG A 136 -18.54 20.39 -5.33
C ARG A 136 -19.32 19.94 -6.55
N ILE A 137 -20.41 20.63 -6.85
CA ILE A 137 -21.30 20.31 -7.97
C ILE A 137 -21.11 21.32 -9.06
N TYR A 138 -20.76 20.82 -10.25
CA TYR A 138 -20.69 21.61 -11.46
C TYR A 138 -21.85 21.24 -12.38
N ILE A 139 -22.44 22.25 -13.00
CA ILE A 139 -23.35 22.11 -14.12
C ILE A 139 -22.71 22.79 -15.32
N ASP A 140 -22.55 22.05 -16.41
CA ASP A 140 -21.90 22.53 -17.63
C ASP A 140 -20.53 23.20 -17.38
N GLY A 141 -19.75 22.57 -16.50
CA GLY A 141 -18.40 23.00 -16.13
C GLY A 141 -18.30 24.22 -15.20
N LYS A 142 -19.43 24.70 -14.65
CA LYS A 142 -19.50 25.85 -13.72
C LYS A 142 -20.19 25.44 -12.42
N VAL A 143 -19.76 26.03 -11.31
CA VAL A 143 -20.49 25.96 -10.04
C VAL A 143 -21.56 27.06 -10.06
N PRO A 144 -22.86 26.69 -10.02
CA PRO A 144 -23.94 27.68 -10.20
C PRO A 144 -24.05 28.73 -9.09
N CYS A 145 -23.80 28.29 -7.85
CA CYS A 145 -23.87 29.15 -6.67
C CYS A 145 -22.98 28.63 -5.56
N LYS A 146 -22.78 29.44 -4.51
CA LYS A 146 -21.92 29.14 -3.37
C LYS A 146 -22.37 27.87 -2.62
N GLU A 147 -23.66 27.63 -2.54
CA GLU A 147 -24.24 26.50 -1.82
C GLU A 147 -23.96 25.14 -2.51
N LEU A 148 -23.63 25.17 -3.82
CA LEU A 148 -23.19 24.00 -4.57
C LEU A 148 -21.65 23.80 -4.57
N ASP A 149 -20.90 24.73 -3.98
CA ASP A 149 -19.45 24.64 -3.84
C ASP A 149 -19.02 23.66 -2.72
N ASP A 150 -19.84 23.47 -1.68
CA ASP A 150 -19.53 22.58 -0.53
C ASP A 150 -20.80 21.83 -0.07
N VAL A 151 -21.27 20.90 -0.88
CA VAL A 151 -22.43 20.05 -0.55
C VAL A 151 -22.02 18.92 0.37
N ARG A 152 -22.65 18.82 1.55
CA ARG A 152 -22.27 17.89 2.62
C ARG A 152 -23.14 16.65 2.63
N PHE A 153 -22.51 15.49 2.42
CA PHE A 153 -23.12 14.19 2.56
C PHE A 153 -22.83 13.65 3.96
N ILE A 154 -23.83 13.66 4.83
CA ILE A 154 -23.69 13.27 6.23
C ILE A 154 -23.50 11.75 6.37
N TYR A 155 -22.89 11.33 7.50
CA TYR A 155 -22.80 9.91 7.83
C TYR A 155 -24.18 9.26 7.94
N SER A 156 -24.40 8.20 7.19
CA SER A 156 -25.53 7.30 7.29
C SER A 156 -25.11 5.87 6.98
N ALA A 157 -25.49 4.91 7.81
CA ALA A 157 -25.31 3.49 7.54
C ALA A 157 -26.20 3.01 6.40
N ASP A 158 -27.38 3.65 6.23
CA ASP A 158 -28.37 3.33 5.24
C ASP A 158 -28.34 4.33 4.08
N TRP A 159 -28.86 3.91 2.94
CA TRP A 159 -29.09 4.79 1.80
C TRP A 159 -30.07 5.90 2.13
N TYR A 160 -29.80 7.10 1.64
CA TYR A 160 -30.67 8.26 1.81
C TYR A 160 -30.64 9.18 0.60
N ASN A 161 -31.66 9.98 0.46
CA ASN A 161 -31.74 11.02 -0.56
C ASN A 161 -31.15 12.33 -0.03
N LEU A 162 -30.36 12.99 -0.84
CA LEU A 162 -29.86 14.33 -0.59
C LEU A 162 -30.20 15.23 -1.77
N THR A 163 -31.06 16.21 -1.53
CA THR A 163 -31.32 17.34 -2.43
C THR A 163 -30.57 18.55 -1.88
N PRO A 164 -29.67 19.21 -2.63
CA PRO A 164 -29.02 20.42 -2.18
C PRO A 164 -30.02 21.52 -1.84
N GLN A 165 -29.81 22.20 -0.72
CA GLN A 165 -30.71 23.21 -0.19
C GLN A 165 -29.99 24.49 0.17
N ASP A 166 -30.69 25.62 0.13
CA ASP A 166 -30.23 26.90 0.65
C ASP A 166 -30.16 26.92 2.20
N GLU A 167 -29.69 28.00 2.80
CA GLU A 167 -29.61 28.19 4.25
C GLU A 167 -30.97 28.14 4.95
N ASN A 168 -32.08 28.35 4.21
CA ASN A 168 -33.46 28.34 4.70
C ASN A 168 -34.12 26.97 4.54
N GLY A 169 -33.46 26.00 3.92
CA GLY A 169 -33.99 24.66 3.66
C GLY A 169 -34.82 24.54 2.40
N ASN A 170 -34.73 25.50 1.47
CA ASN A 170 -35.39 25.41 0.17
C ASN A 170 -34.44 24.72 -0.83
N ASP A 171 -35.02 23.90 -1.71
CA ASP A 171 -34.27 23.21 -2.74
C ASP A 171 -33.66 24.18 -3.72
N ILE A 172 -32.43 23.85 -4.17
CA ILE A 172 -31.69 24.64 -5.16
C ILE A 172 -32.09 24.21 -6.55
N TYR A 173 -32.53 25.16 -7.36
CA TYR A 173 -32.90 24.98 -8.75
C TYR A 173 -31.88 25.64 -9.68
N VAL A 174 -31.57 24.96 -10.77
CA VAL A 174 -30.67 25.46 -11.82
C VAL A 174 -31.43 25.51 -13.15
N TYR A 175 -31.28 26.59 -13.90
CA TYR A 175 -31.92 26.73 -15.20
C TYR A 175 -31.17 25.89 -16.25
N LEU A 176 -31.91 25.03 -16.97
CA LEU A 176 -31.38 24.17 -18.05
C LEU A 176 -32.22 24.39 -19.33
N THR A 177 -31.54 24.23 -20.48
CA THR A 177 -32.13 24.45 -21.82
C THR A 177 -32.41 23.11 -22.50
N ALA A 178 -33.58 22.97 -23.11
CA ALA A 178 -33.92 21.75 -23.84
C ALA A 178 -33.10 21.63 -25.13
N GLY A 179 -32.86 20.38 -25.52
CA GLY A 179 -32.17 20.07 -26.79
C GLY A 179 -30.67 20.09 -26.72
N GLU A 180 -30.06 20.61 -25.66
CA GLU A 180 -28.62 20.53 -25.39
C GLU A 180 -28.31 19.31 -24.49
N GLU A 181 -27.09 18.84 -24.55
CA GLU A 181 -26.57 17.82 -23.63
C GLU A 181 -25.88 18.52 -22.46
N HIS A 182 -26.42 18.33 -21.25
CA HIS A 182 -25.90 18.92 -20.02
C HIS A 182 -24.93 17.97 -19.33
N GLU A 183 -23.95 18.53 -18.63
CA GLU A 183 -22.98 17.80 -17.83
C GLU A 183 -23.15 18.12 -16.33
N LEU A 184 -23.41 17.09 -15.54
CA LEU A 184 -23.42 17.15 -14.07
C LEU A 184 -22.13 16.52 -13.57
N THR A 185 -21.26 17.29 -12.88
CA THR A 185 -20.02 16.79 -12.32
C THR A 185 -20.01 16.95 -10.79
N LEU A 186 -19.67 15.85 -10.09
CA LEU A 186 -19.46 15.85 -8.65
C LEU A 186 -17.98 15.64 -8.36
N GLU A 187 -17.34 16.63 -7.77
CA GLU A 187 -15.93 16.59 -7.37
C GLU A 187 -15.78 16.42 -5.87
N ALA A 188 -14.98 15.46 -5.41
CA ALA A 188 -14.62 15.34 -4.00
C ALA A 188 -13.68 16.47 -3.60
N ILE A 189 -14.05 17.22 -2.57
CA ILE A 189 -13.28 18.34 -2.04
C ILE A 189 -13.08 18.17 -0.53
N PRO A 190 -12.00 18.72 0.05
CA PRO A 190 -11.84 18.75 1.51
C PRO A 190 -12.88 19.63 2.20
N GLY A 191 -13.44 20.60 1.48
CA GLY A 191 -14.38 21.58 2.03
C GLY A 191 -13.81 22.35 3.20
N SER A 192 -14.67 22.79 4.09
CA SER A 192 -14.32 23.60 5.28
C SER A 192 -13.41 22.87 6.29
N ILE A 193 -13.37 21.53 6.27
CA ILE A 193 -12.47 20.76 7.16
C ILE A 193 -11.02 20.78 6.68
N GLY A 194 -10.78 21.00 5.39
CA GLY A 194 -9.44 20.97 4.81
C GLY A 194 -8.49 21.99 5.43
N GLU A 195 -8.95 23.21 5.68
CA GLU A 195 -8.14 24.24 6.34
C GLU A 195 -7.81 23.89 7.80
N VAL A 196 -8.77 23.30 8.52
CA VAL A 196 -8.57 22.83 9.90
C VAL A 196 -7.49 21.75 9.93
N MET A 197 -7.56 20.78 8.99
CA MET A 197 -6.57 19.71 8.89
C MET A 197 -5.18 20.24 8.55
N GLN A 198 -5.06 21.26 7.69
CA GLN A 198 -3.78 21.86 7.37
C GLN A 198 -3.15 22.56 8.60
N ARG A 199 -3.94 23.32 9.34
CA ARG A 199 -3.44 23.98 10.58
C ARG A 199 -3.05 22.95 11.65
N LEU A 200 -3.77 21.83 11.75
CA LEU A 200 -3.39 20.73 12.65
C LEU A 200 -2.09 20.06 12.23
N ASP A 201 -1.83 19.88 10.92
CA ASP A 201 -0.55 19.37 10.44
C ASP A 201 0.62 20.23 10.90
N ASP A 202 0.49 21.54 10.74
CA ASP A 202 1.54 22.49 11.14
C ASP A 202 1.82 22.42 12.65
N LEU A 203 0.76 22.29 13.48
CA LEU A 203 0.89 22.14 14.94
C LEU A 203 1.54 20.81 15.34
N VAL A 204 1.16 19.73 14.69
CA VAL A 204 1.72 18.39 14.92
C VAL A 204 3.20 18.35 14.53
N LEU A 205 3.55 18.95 13.39
CA LEU A 205 4.93 19.05 12.94
C LEU A 205 5.78 19.84 13.95
N GLU A 206 5.31 21.00 14.39
CA GLU A 206 6.00 21.81 15.37
C GLU A 206 6.17 21.06 16.70
N LEU A 207 5.13 20.36 17.15
CA LEU A 207 5.19 19.61 18.39
C LEU A 207 6.18 18.43 18.30
N ASN A 208 6.28 17.80 17.13
CA ASN A 208 7.25 16.75 16.87
C ASN A 208 8.70 17.28 16.89
N GLN A 209 8.93 18.51 16.43
CA GLN A 209 10.23 19.17 16.56
C GLN A 209 10.60 19.43 18.03
N TYR A 210 9.64 19.87 18.87
CA TYR A 210 9.89 20.03 20.31
C TYR A 210 10.16 18.69 21.00
N TYR A 211 9.38 17.66 20.69
CA TYR A 211 9.61 16.31 21.20
C TYR A 211 11.04 15.84 20.91
N ARG A 212 11.51 15.97 19.67
CA ARG A 212 12.87 15.58 19.28
C ARG A 212 13.94 16.36 20.06
N ARG A 213 13.77 17.67 20.25
CA ARG A 213 14.70 18.47 21.06
C ARG A 213 14.73 18.04 22.52
N ILE A 214 13.58 17.68 23.08
CA ILE A 214 13.50 17.13 24.43
C ILE A 214 14.27 15.81 24.49
N LEU A 215 14.01 14.90 23.55
CA LEU A 215 14.66 13.60 23.45
C LEU A 215 16.20 13.72 23.40
N MET A 216 16.72 14.65 22.61
CA MET A 216 18.17 14.92 22.50
C MET A 216 18.82 15.41 23.81
N ILE A 217 18.02 15.84 24.78
CA ILE A 217 18.48 16.33 26.10
C ILE A 217 18.33 15.25 27.16
N THR A 218 17.23 14.49 27.11
CA THR A 218 16.78 13.59 28.18
C THR A 218 17.08 12.13 27.91
N GLY A 219 17.20 11.75 26.64
CA GLY A 219 17.14 10.36 26.20
C GLY A 219 15.72 9.82 26.15
N PRO A 220 15.54 8.59 25.63
CA PRO A 220 14.23 7.95 25.50
C PRO A 220 13.60 7.55 26.84
N ASP A 221 14.43 7.21 27.85
CA ASP A 221 14.02 6.80 29.18
C ASP A 221 14.61 7.79 30.22
N PRO A 222 13.98 8.95 30.43
CA PRO A 222 14.48 9.93 31.37
C PRO A 222 14.33 9.44 32.81
N ASP A 223 15.35 9.70 33.64
CA ASP A 223 15.31 9.46 35.06
C ASP A 223 14.30 10.41 35.72
N GLU A 224 13.28 9.88 36.39
CA GLU A 224 12.20 10.62 37.03
C GLU A 224 12.67 11.57 38.15
N TYR A 225 13.84 11.29 38.74
CA TYR A 225 14.38 12.07 39.88
C TYR A 225 15.44 13.09 39.45
N LYS A 226 15.77 13.13 38.15
CA LYS A 226 16.78 14.04 37.60
C LYS A 226 16.14 15.24 36.95
N ASP A 227 16.56 16.42 37.39
CA ASP A 227 16.22 17.66 36.68
C ASP A 227 17.13 17.84 35.46
N TYR A 228 16.53 17.85 34.29
CA TYR A 228 17.21 18.05 33.01
C TYR A 228 17.29 19.53 32.58
N PHE A 229 16.58 20.41 33.27
CA PHE A 229 16.50 21.85 32.98
C PHE A 229 16.08 22.14 31.53
N VAL A 230 15.07 21.40 31.04
CA VAL A 230 14.62 21.47 29.64
C VAL A 230 14.21 22.88 29.27
N GLU A 231 13.50 23.57 30.13
CA GLU A 231 13.03 24.95 29.94
C GLU A 231 14.19 25.97 29.80
N LYS A 232 15.37 25.64 30.35
CA LYS A 232 16.59 26.46 30.19
C LYS A 232 17.34 26.13 28.92
N LYS A 233 17.35 24.84 28.54
CA LYS A 233 18.03 24.36 27.35
C LYS A 233 17.25 24.59 26.06
N ILE A 234 15.91 24.68 26.17
CA ILE A 234 15.02 25.08 25.09
C ILE A 234 14.25 26.33 25.50
N PRO A 235 14.86 27.53 25.36
CA PRO A 235 14.24 28.77 25.77
C PRO A 235 12.91 29.01 25.07
N GLY A 236 11.88 29.34 25.83
CA GLY A 236 10.55 29.63 25.27
C GLY A 236 9.63 28.45 25.07
N ILE A 237 10.03 27.24 25.42
CA ILE A 237 9.21 26.02 25.23
C ILE A 237 7.83 26.13 25.89
N GLN A 238 7.73 26.66 27.12
CA GLN A 238 6.44 26.83 27.79
C GLN A 238 5.53 27.83 27.06
N LYS A 239 6.11 28.90 26.47
CA LYS A 239 5.35 29.87 25.67
C LYS A 239 4.84 29.22 24.38
N ALA A 240 5.66 28.40 23.75
CA ALA A 240 5.28 27.63 22.56
C ALA A 240 4.16 26.62 22.87
N PHE A 241 4.32 25.86 23.95
CA PHE A 241 3.27 24.90 24.36
C PHE A 241 1.94 25.59 24.68
N ARG A 242 1.98 26.77 25.31
CA ARG A 242 0.74 27.55 25.57
C ARG A 242 0.06 27.95 24.27
N ARG A 243 0.81 28.50 23.31
CA ARG A 243 0.28 28.83 21.98
C ARG A 243 -0.30 27.62 21.26
N ILE A 244 0.40 26.48 21.31
CA ILE A 244 -0.06 25.22 20.69
C ILE A 244 -1.38 24.76 21.34
N VAL A 245 -1.49 24.81 22.69
CA VAL A 245 -2.74 24.46 23.39
C VAL A 245 -3.89 25.37 22.97
N ASP A 246 -3.65 26.71 22.94
CA ASP A 246 -4.67 27.65 22.51
C ASP A 246 -5.14 27.39 21.07
N SER A 247 -4.19 27.09 20.17
CA SER A 247 -4.50 26.74 18.77
C SER A 247 -5.24 25.42 18.66
N LEU A 248 -4.80 24.36 19.35
CA LEU A 248 -5.47 23.04 19.33
C LEU A 248 -6.93 23.15 19.83
N ARG A 249 -7.19 23.95 20.85
CA ARG A 249 -8.55 24.20 21.35
C ARG A 249 -9.40 25.00 20.37
N ALA A 250 -8.81 25.96 19.65
CA ALA A 250 -9.50 26.66 18.58
C ALA A 250 -9.90 25.72 17.45
N GLU A 251 -8.99 24.84 17.00
CA GLU A 251 -9.31 23.87 15.97
C GLU A 251 -10.32 22.82 16.46
N LYS A 252 -10.24 22.39 17.72
CA LYS A 252 -11.26 21.55 18.34
C LYS A 252 -12.64 22.20 18.28
N ALA A 253 -12.76 23.46 18.66
CA ALA A 253 -14.03 24.20 18.60
C ALA A 253 -14.55 24.33 17.16
N SER A 254 -13.66 24.53 16.18
CA SER A 254 -14.01 24.54 14.75
C SER A 254 -14.60 23.20 14.31
N ILE A 255 -13.96 22.08 14.66
CA ILE A 255 -14.45 20.73 14.37
C ILE A 255 -15.81 20.50 15.01
N GLU A 256 -15.97 20.81 16.29
CA GLU A 256 -17.23 20.65 17.04
C GLU A 256 -18.38 21.45 16.42
N SER A 257 -18.08 22.65 15.90
CA SER A 257 -19.09 23.47 15.21
C SER A 257 -19.55 22.85 13.89
N LEU A 258 -18.67 22.13 13.19
CA LEU A 258 -18.96 21.48 11.90
C LEU A 258 -19.70 20.14 12.10
N THR A 259 -19.35 19.37 13.13
CA THR A 259 -19.84 17.98 13.33
C THR A 259 -21.03 17.88 14.28
N LYS A 260 -21.35 18.92 15.03
CA LYS A 260 -22.42 18.97 16.07
C LYS A 260 -22.25 17.95 17.21
N LYS A 261 -21.05 17.30 17.35
CA LYS A 261 -20.75 16.35 18.43
C LYS A 261 -19.28 16.48 18.84
N GLY A 262 -19.03 16.55 20.15
CA GLY A 262 -17.72 16.84 20.72
C GLY A 262 -16.80 15.63 20.95
N SER A 263 -17.22 14.39 20.69
CA SER A 263 -16.40 13.20 20.99
C SER A 263 -15.26 12.97 19.99
N GLU A 264 -15.41 13.49 18.76
CA GLU A 264 -14.50 13.21 17.66
C GLU A 264 -13.13 13.89 17.83
N ALA A 265 -13.10 15.00 18.55
CA ALA A 265 -11.86 15.74 18.82
C ALA A 265 -11.23 15.44 20.20
N ALA A 266 -11.58 14.34 20.85
CA ALA A 266 -11.06 13.96 22.17
C ALA A 266 -9.52 13.79 22.19
N ALA A 267 -8.93 13.34 21.08
CA ALA A 267 -7.48 13.21 20.95
C ALA A 267 -6.76 14.57 21.10
N LEU A 268 -7.36 15.66 20.58
CA LEU A 268 -6.81 17.02 20.73
C LEU A 268 -6.84 17.48 22.17
N GLU A 269 -7.91 17.18 22.91
CA GLU A 269 -8.00 17.55 24.33
C GLU A 269 -6.99 16.77 25.19
N THR A 270 -6.78 15.50 24.91
CA THR A 270 -5.76 14.70 25.60
C THR A 270 -4.37 15.29 25.41
N MET A 271 -4.02 15.71 24.20
CA MET A 271 -2.77 16.42 23.91
C MET A 271 -2.66 17.73 24.68
N CYS A 272 -3.74 18.52 24.72
CA CYS A 272 -3.77 19.75 25.51
C CYS A 272 -3.49 19.50 26.99
N ILE A 273 -4.07 18.47 27.60
CA ILE A 273 -3.87 18.14 29.04
C ILE A 273 -2.39 17.84 29.31
N TYR A 274 -1.70 17.08 28.47
CA TYR A 274 -0.28 16.78 28.66
C TYR A 274 0.60 18.00 28.48
N LEU A 275 0.31 18.86 27.50
CA LEU A 275 1.04 20.13 27.33
C LEU A 275 0.79 21.13 28.49
N GLU A 276 -0.43 21.22 29.01
CA GLU A 276 -0.76 22.06 30.17
C GLU A 276 0.00 21.60 31.43
N ARG A 277 0.17 20.29 31.60
CA ARG A 277 1.01 19.78 32.69
C ARG A 277 2.45 20.26 32.54
N CYS A 278 3.02 20.16 31.31
CA CYS A 278 4.37 20.68 31.04
C CYS A 278 4.51 22.20 31.23
N ILE A 279 3.44 22.96 30.96
CA ILE A 279 3.41 24.40 31.17
C ILE A 279 3.38 24.72 32.66
N LYS A 280 2.62 23.99 33.47
CA LYS A 280 2.46 24.17 34.89
C LYS A 280 3.69 23.72 35.68
N SER A 281 4.27 22.59 35.28
CA SER A 281 5.40 21.94 35.94
C SER A 281 6.47 21.62 34.88
N PRO A 282 7.41 22.56 34.59
CA PRO A 282 8.44 22.33 33.56
C PRO A 282 9.36 21.17 33.86
N GLU A 283 9.53 20.82 35.12
CA GLU A 283 10.26 19.62 35.56
C GLU A 283 9.63 18.31 35.11
N ASP A 284 8.34 18.29 34.75
CA ASP A 284 7.62 17.15 34.26
C ASP A 284 7.83 16.94 32.71
N ILE A 285 8.40 17.90 31.99
CA ILE A 285 8.59 17.82 30.54
C ILE A 285 9.29 16.52 30.11
N PRO A 286 10.39 16.08 30.76
CA PRO A 286 11.04 14.81 30.38
C PRO A 286 10.11 13.62 30.49
N ILE A 287 9.37 13.52 31.59
CA ILE A 287 8.47 12.38 31.88
C ILE A 287 7.27 12.39 30.92
N MET A 288 6.79 13.58 30.54
CA MET A 288 5.66 13.75 29.63
C MET A 288 6.03 13.54 28.15
N ALA A 289 7.31 13.47 27.81
CA ALA A 289 7.75 13.37 26.42
C ALA A 289 7.16 12.15 25.69
N SER A 290 7.10 10.98 26.33
CA SER A 290 6.46 9.78 25.77
C SER A 290 4.96 9.98 25.53
N SER A 291 4.25 10.58 26.51
CA SER A 291 2.81 10.85 26.37
C SER A 291 2.52 11.86 25.24
N ILE A 292 3.40 12.85 25.06
CA ILE A 292 3.32 13.81 23.95
C ILE A 292 3.51 13.07 22.61
N LYS A 293 4.52 12.20 22.49
CA LYS A 293 4.76 11.37 21.31
C LYS A 293 3.54 10.52 20.95
N ASP A 294 2.97 9.82 21.93
CA ASP A 294 1.80 8.98 21.73
C ASP A 294 0.57 9.79 21.31
N SER A 295 0.42 11.00 21.84
CA SER A 295 -0.63 11.93 21.41
C SER A 295 -0.42 12.44 19.99
N ILE A 296 0.81 12.76 19.59
CA ILE A 296 1.17 13.09 18.20
C ILE A 296 0.73 11.95 17.26
N SER A 297 1.07 10.72 17.60
CA SER A 297 0.70 9.54 16.82
C SER A 297 -0.82 9.35 16.73
N SER A 298 -1.53 9.53 17.82
CA SER A 298 -3.00 9.41 17.89
C SER A 298 -3.70 10.48 17.06
N VAL A 299 -3.26 11.75 17.18
CA VAL A 299 -3.84 12.86 16.39
C VAL A 299 -3.57 12.66 14.90
N SER A 300 -2.36 12.27 14.53
CA SER A 300 -2.03 12.04 13.12
C SER A 300 -2.81 10.87 12.51
N ALA A 301 -3.03 9.78 13.27
CA ALA A 301 -3.87 8.66 12.83
C ALA A 301 -5.32 9.12 12.63
N TRP A 302 -5.84 9.89 13.59
CA TRP A 302 -7.18 10.47 13.50
C TRP A 302 -7.31 11.41 12.28
N MET A 303 -6.36 12.32 12.07
CA MET A 303 -6.35 13.21 10.90
C MET A 303 -6.34 12.46 9.57
N ARG A 304 -5.56 11.39 9.46
CA ARG A 304 -5.53 10.53 8.27
C ARG A 304 -6.92 9.97 7.95
N ASP A 305 -7.62 9.46 8.96
CA ASP A 305 -8.91 8.82 8.79
C ASP A 305 -9.99 9.83 8.34
N TYR A 306 -9.88 11.09 8.76
CA TYR A 306 -10.84 12.15 8.43
C TYR A 306 -10.49 13.03 7.22
N ARG A 307 -9.33 12.83 6.59
CA ARG A 307 -8.98 13.47 5.30
C ARG A 307 -9.69 12.84 4.11
N GLY A 308 -10.10 11.61 4.23
CA GLY A 308 -10.87 10.93 3.22
C GLY A 308 -12.23 11.60 3.01
N GLN A 309 -12.76 11.49 1.79
CA GLN A 309 -14.07 12.01 1.41
C GLN A 309 -14.94 10.88 0.80
N PRO A 310 -15.08 9.72 1.50
CA PRO A 310 -15.77 8.57 0.94
C PRO A 310 -17.25 8.87 0.71
N LEU A 311 -17.73 8.53 -0.47
CA LEU A 311 -19.15 8.64 -0.83
C LEU A 311 -19.50 7.52 -1.80
N GLU A 312 -20.65 6.94 -1.62
CA GLU A 312 -21.23 5.95 -2.52
C GLU A 312 -22.53 6.49 -3.10
N LEU A 313 -22.67 6.39 -4.42
CA LEU A 313 -23.90 6.77 -5.14
C LEU A 313 -24.54 5.54 -5.76
N ASP A 314 -25.86 5.49 -5.69
CA ASP A 314 -26.73 4.51 -6.37
C ASP A 314 -27.26 5.12 -7.68
N TYR A 315 -27.96 6.25 -7.58
CA TYR A 315 -28.45 6.98 -8.74
C TYR A 315 -28.67 8.47 -8.44
N ILE A 316 -28.91 9.23 -9.51
CA ILE A 316 -29.25 10.64 -9.45
C ILE A 316 -30.59 10.85 -10.16
N GLU A 317 -31.46 11.62 -9.57
CA GLU A 317 -32.73 12.05 -10.18
C GLU A 317 -32.68 13.55 -10.46
N VAL A 318 -33.20 13.96 -11.62
CA VAL A 318 -33.37 15.36 -12.00
C VAL A 318 -34.86 15.63 -12.21
N ALA A 319 -35.36 16.65 -11.55
CA ALA A 319 -36.81 16.95 -11.55
C ALA A 319 -37.08 18.46 -11.55
N THR A 320 -38.26 18.86 -11.99
CA THR A 320 -38.77 20.23 -11.82
C THR A 320 -39.40 20.39 -10.44
N CYS A 321 -40.12 21.46 -10.19
CA CYS A 321 -40.88 21.63 -8.94
C CYS A 321 -42.16 20.77 -8.86
N HIS A 322 -42.57 20.12 -9.97
CA HIS A 322 -43.82 19.38 -10.09
C HIS A 322 -43.71 17.89 -9.72
N GLU A 323 -42.51 17.34 -9.73
CA GLU A 323 -42.29 15.92 -9.48
C GLU A 323 -41.69 15.66 -8.09
N ASP A 324 -42.11 14.54 -7.50
CA ASP A 324 -41.52 14.01 -6.28
C ASP A 324 -40.41 12.97 -6.62
N PHE A 325 -39.38 12.94 -5.82
CA PHE A 325 -38.31 11.96 -5.93
C PHE A 325 -38.72 10.60 -5.36
N ALA A 326 -38.12 9.53 -5.86
CA ALA A 326 -38.32 8.19 -5.35
C ALA A 326 -37.91 8.07 -3.87
N SER A 327 -38.62 7.25 -3.09
CA SER A 327 -38.21 6.99 -1.71
C SER A 327 -36.95 6.16 -1.66
N PRO A 328 -35.93 6.55 -0.87
CA PRO A 328 -34.72 5.75 -0.70
C PRO A 328 -34.96 4.49 0.15
N TYR A 329 -36.10 4.39 0.83
CA TYR A 329 -36.43 3.32 1.79
C TYR A 329 -37.36 2.30 1.19
N GLY A 330 -37.02 1.01 1.40
CA GLY A 330 -37.87 -0.10 1.08
C GLY A 330 -38.96 -0.38 2.13
N ASN A 331 -39.84 -1.30 1.80
CA ASN A 331 -40.80 -1.83 2.75
C ASN A 331 -40.32 -3.17 3.31
N PHE A 332 -40.73 -3.50 4.53
CA PHE A 332 -40.32 -4.73 5.24
C PHE A 332 -40.61 -6.02 4.43
N PHE A 333 -41.73 -6.07 3.70
CA PHE A 333 -42.07 -7.25 2.92
C PHE A 333 -41.21 -7.42 1.68
N GLY A 334 -40.77 -6.31 1.07
CA GLY A 334 -39.84 -6.31 -0.05
C GLY A 334 -38.46 -6.83 0.38
N GLU A 335 -37.92 -6.34 1.51
CA GLU A 335 -36.65 -6.82 2.07
C GLU A 335 -36.70 -8.31 2.44
N LEU A 336 -37.82 -8.76 3.05
CA LEU A 336 -38.00 -10.17 3.39
C LEU A 336 -38.07 -11.06 2.14
N ALA A 337 -38.79 -10.64 1.10
CA ALA A 337 -38.91 -11.37 -0.16
C ALA A 337 -37.57 -11.42 -0.90
N PHE A 338 -36.84 -10.31 -0.93
CA PHE A 338 -35.50 -10.25 -1.53
C PHE A 338 -34.50 -11.18 -0.81
N GLY A 339 -34.47 -11.10 0.53
CA GLY A 339 -33.63 -11.96 1.35
C GLY A 339 -33.93 -13.45 1.20
N PHE A 340 -35.24 -13.80 1.11
CA PHE A 340 -35.65 -15.18 0.88
C PHE A 340 -35.27 -15.68 -0.51
N ASN A 341 -35.45 -14.87 -1.56
CA ASN A 341 -35.03 -15.22 -2.91
C ASN A 341 -33.49 -15.32 -3.02
N ALA A 342 -32.75 -14.46 -2.34
CA ALA A 342 -31.30 -14.54 -2.27
C ALA A 342 -30.82 -15.83 -1.56
N PHE A 343 -31.50 -16.20 -0.47
CA PHE A 343 -31.21 -17.44 0.27
C PHE A 343 -31.50 -18.68 -0.59
N ILE A 344 -32.68 -18.76 -1.24
CA ILE A 344 -33.00 -19.89 -2.13
C ILE A 344 -32.02 -19.92 -3.32
N GLY A 345 -31.73 -18.80 -3.97
CA GLY A 345 -30.84 -18.72 -5.11
C GLY A 345 -29.43 -19.20 -4.79
N SER A 346 -28.94 -18.99 -3.57
CA SER A 346 -27.62 -19.47 -3.15
C SER A 346 -27.45 -20.99 -3.18
N PHE A 347 -28.52 -21.76 -3.21
CA PHE A 347 -28.48 -23.21 -3.36
C PHE A 347 -28.48 -23.70 -4.81
N PHE A 348 -28.85 -22.85 -5.76
CA PHE A 348 -29.03 -23.25 -7.16
C PHE A 348 -28.05 -22.59 -8.12
N GLU A 349 -27.39 -21.52 -7.73
CA GLU A 349 -26.38 -20.86 -8.56
C GLU A 349 -24.97 -21.23 -8.08
N ASP A 350 -24.21 -21.84 -8.97
CA ASP A 350 -22.78 -22.09 -8.79
C ASP A 350 -22.01 -20.82 -9.21
N TYR A 351 -21.60 -20.01 -8.24
CA TYR A 351 -20.86 -18.77 -8.47
C TYR A 351 -19.40 -19.01 -8.89
N THR A 352 -18.94 -20.25 -8.91
CA THR A 352 -17.55 -20.62 -9.20
C THR A 352 -17.31 -21.10 -10.62
N ASN A 353 -18.36 -21.51 -11.36
CA ASN A 353 -18.23 -22.08 -12.70
C ASN A 353 -18.97 -21.23 -13.75
N LEU A 354 -18.24 -20.30 -14.36
CA LEU A 354 -18.64 -19.59 -15.58
C LEU A 354 -18.13 -20.26 -16.85
N SER A 355 -17.60 -21.49 -16.77
CA SER A 355 -17.01 -22.17 -17.91
C SER A 355 -18.07 -22.69 -18.88
N ASP A 356 -18.00 -22.23 -20.11
CA ASP A 356 -18.53 -22.95 -21.26
C ASP A 356 -17.97 -24.37 -21.24
N SER A 357 -18.80 -25.38 -21.37
CA SER A 357 -18.42 -26.80 -21.23
C SER A 357 -17.42 -27.31 -22.27
N SER A 358 -16.93 -26.44 -23.15
CA SER A 358 -15.94 -26.72 -24.22
C SER A 358 -14.57 -26.06 -24.01
N ALA A 359 -14.40 -25.16 -23.01
CA ALA A 359 -13.13 -24.46 -22.78
C ALA A 359 -12.23 -25.22 -21.80
N THR A 360 -10.91 -25.13 -22.02
CA THR A 360 -9.92 -25.54 -21.00
C THR A 360 -10.03 -24.61 -19.81
N SER A 361 -10.38 -25.14 -18.62
CA SER A 361 -10.43 -24.36 -17.39
C SER A 361 -9.12 -24.49 -16.64
N LEU A 362 -8.51 -23.34 -16.27
CA LEU A 362 -7.32 -23.26 -15.43
C LEU A 362 -7.71 -22.86 -14.00
N ASP A 363 -7.36 -23.69 -13.02
CA ASP A 363 -7.54 -23.39 -11.59
C ASP A 363 -6.35 -22.58 -11.06
N VAL A 364 -6.57 -21.29 -10.82
CA VAL A 364 -5.54 -20.34 -10.38
C VAL A 364 -5.77 -19.95 -8.91
N TRP A 365 -4.81 -20.26 -8.06
CA TRP A 365 -4.87 -19.88 -6.65
C TRP A 365 -4.03 -18.63 -6.36
N VAL A 366 -4.60 -17.75 -5.55
CA VAL A 366 -3.93 -16.56 -5.02
C VAL A 366 -4.00 -16.54 -3.49
N SER A 367 -2.87 -16.19 -2.85
CA SER A 367 -2.78 -16.01 -1.40
C SER A 367 -2.51 -14.54 -1.09
N LEU A 368 -3.57 -13.73 -1.22
CA LEU A 368 -3.54 -12.27 -1.08
C LEU A 368 -4.61 -11.80 -0.10
N ALA A 369 -4.60 -10.51 0.25
CA ALA A 369 -5.76 -9.89 0.86
C ALA A 369 -6.96 -9.90 -0.10
N ARG A 370 -8.18 -9.91 0.43
CA ARG A 370 -9.41 -10.06 -0.35
C ARG A 370 -9.53 -9.02 -1.47
N ASP A 371 -9.19 -7.77 -1.16
CA ASP A 371 -9.30 -6.68 -2.13
C ASP A 371 -8.31 -6.85 -3.29
N GLN A 372 -7.08 -7.25 -2.99
CA GLN A 372 -6.06 -7.55 -3.99
C GLN A 372 -6.46 -8.74 -4.88
N ALA A 373 -7.00 -9.79 -4.28
CA ALA A 373 -7.48 -10.96 -5.01
C ALA A 373 -8.65 -10.60 -5.94
N THR A 374 -9.52 -9.68 -5.53
CA THR A 374 -10.61 -9.17 -6.36
C THR A 374 -10.09 -8.44 -7.60
N VAL A 375 -9.02 -7.64 -7.46
CA VAL A 375 -8.38 -6.99 -8.61
C VAL A 375 -7.80 -8.01 -9.58
N VAL A 376 -7.10 -9.03 -9.09
CA VAL A 376 -6.60 -10.12 -9.95
C VAL A 376 -7.74 -10.80 -10.69
N LYS A 377 -8.83 -11.15 -9.98
CA LYS A 377 -10.01 -11.76 -10.58
C LYS A 377 -10.61 -10.89 -11.69
N ASN A 378 -10.81 -9.60 -11.42
CA ASN A 378 -11.37 -8.68 -12.41
C ASN A 378 -10.48 -8.54 -13.65
N LEU A 379 -9.15 -8.51 -13.49
CA LEU A 379 -8.22 -8.49 -14.62
C LEU A 379 -8.32 -9.78 -15.45
N VAL A 380 -8.38 -10.94 -14.80
CA VAL A 380 -8.53 -12.23 -15.46
C VAL A 380 -9.85 -12.30 -16.24
N ASP A 381 -10.96 -11.93 -15.61
CA ASP A 381 -12.28 -11.98 -16.24
C ASP A 381 -12.38 -11.01 -17.44
N ASN A 382 -11.86 -9.77 -17.27
CA ASN A 382 -12.01 -8.72 -18.27
C ASN A 382 -10.94 -8.73 -19.37
N LYS A 383 -9.74 -9.26 -19.12
CA LYS A 383 -8.61 -9.15 -20.05
C LYS A 383 -8.01 -10.47 -20.51
N PHE A 384 -8.14 -11.55 -19.76
CA PHE A 384 -7.70 -12.88 -20.17
C PHE A 384 -8.85 -13.68 -20.74
N ASN A 385 -9.91 -13.91 -19.95
CA ASN A 385 -11.05 -14.73 -20.31
C ASN A 385 -11.86 -14.17 -21.51
N SER A 386 -11.84 -12.85 -21.70
CA SER A 386 -12.51 -12.16 -22.81
C SER A 386 -11.63 -11.96 -24.05
N ASN A 387 -10.33 -12.27 -23.97
CA ASN A 387 -9.39 -12.01 -25.05
C ASN A 387 -9.46 -13.10 -26.13
N PRO A 388 -9.73 -12.72 -27.41
CA PRO A 388 -9.77 -13.68 -28.52
C PRO A 388 -8.49 -14.47 -28.74
N ASP A 389 -7.32 -13.94 -28.34
CA ASP A 389 -6.02 -14.62 -28.50
C ASP A 389 -5.90 -15.85 -27.60
N TYR A 390 -6.67 -15.91 -26.51
CA TYR A 390 -6.73 -17.04 -25.57
C TYR A 390 -8.03 -17.82 -25.70
N ASN A 391 -8.69 -17.74 -26.85
CA ASN A 391 -9.97 -18.37 -27.10
C ASN A 391 -9.90 -19.90 -26.86
N GLY A 392 -10.84 -20.41 -26.08
CA GLY A 392 -10.87 -21.79 -25.62
C GLY A 392 -10.13 -22.08 -24.31
N THR A 393 -9.54 -21.08 -23.69
CA THR A 393 -8.97 -21.16 -22.32
C THR A 393 -9.67 -20.19 -21.40
N GLN A 394 -10.11 -20.63 -20.23
CA GLN A 394 -10.66 -19.79 -19.17
C GLN A 394 -9.90 -20.03 -17.87
N ALA A 395 -9.58 -18.98 -17.14
CA ALA A 395 -8.95 -19.07 -15.85
C ALA A 395 -9.92 -18.69 -14.74
N SER A 396 -10.01 -19.53 -13.71
CA SER A 396 -10.79 -19.28 -12.49
C SER A 396 -9.87 -18.92 -11.35
N VAL A 397 -10.00 -17.71 -10.80
CA VAL A 397 -9.15 -17.22 -9.70
C VAL A 397 -9.82 -17.50 -8.36
N ASN A 398 -9.15 -18.27 -7.53
CA ASN A 398 -9.60 -18.67 -6.20
C ASN A 398 -8.70 -18.11 -5.11
N LEU A 399 -9.30 -17.35 -4.18
CA LEU A 399 -8.60 -16.87 -2.97
C LEU A 399 -8.48 -18.02 -1.97
N VAL A 400 -7.25 -18.44 -1.68
CA VAL A 400 -6.99 -19.55 -0.76
C VAL A 400 -6.06 -19.09 0.37
N GLN A 401 -6.50 -19.29 1.61
CA GLN A 401 -5.73 -18.96 2.81
C GLN A 401 -5.07 -20.20 3.45
N GLY A 402 -5.02 -21.31 2.74
CA GLY A 402 -4.43 -22.57 3.19
C GLY A 402 -3.04 -22.85 2.62
N SER A 403 -2.40 -23.92 3.12
CA SER A 403 -1.12 -24.36 2.59
C SER A 403 -1.26 -24.98 1.20
N VAL A 404 -0.70 -24.32 0.22
CA VAL A 404 -0.64 -24.83 -1.18
C VAL A 404 0.10 -26.17 -1.25
N LEU A 405 1.18 -26.33 -0.47
CA LEU A 405 1.95 -27.58 -0.43
C LEU A 405 1.11 -28.76 0.05
N GLU A 406 0.42 -28.62 1.17
CA GLU A 406 -0.40 -29.67 1.74
C GLU A 406 -1.56 -30.05 0.83
N ALA A 407 -2.22 -29.05 0.23
CA ALA A 407 -3.27 -29.29 -0.74
C ALA A 407 -2.75 -30.02 -2.00
N THR A 408 -1.57 -29.64 -2.49
CA THR A 408 -0.93 -30.29 -3.65
C THR A 408 -0.55 -31.73 -3.35
N LEU A 409 0.04 -32.00 -2.19
CA LEU A 409 0.38 -33.37 -1.75
C LEU A 409 -0.88 -34.25 -1.55
N ALA A 410 -2.01 -33.63 -1.16
CA ALA A 410 -3.31 -34.28 -1.06
C ALA A 410 -4.03 -34.44 -2.43
N GLY A 411 -3.42 -34.04 -3.54
CA GLY A 411 -4.01 -34.08 -4.88
C GLY A 411 -5.10 -33.04 -5.15
N LYS A 412 -5.27 -32.07 -4.26
CA LYS A 412 -6.28 -31.00 -4.34
C LYS A 412 -5.68 -29.61 -4.57
N GLY A 413 -4.39 -29.50 -4.90
CA GLY A 413 -3.73 -28.24 -5.16
C GLY A 413 -4.17 -27.59 -6.47
N PRO A 414 -3.73 -26.35 -6.78
CA PRO A 414 -4.06 -25.63 -8.01
C PRO A 414 -3.32 -26.15 -9.24
N GLU A 415 -3.70 -25.67 -10.41
CA GLU A 415 -2.92 -25.81 -11.65
C GLU A 415 -1.87 -24.71 -11.78
N ILE A 416 -2.20 -23.51 -11.31
CA ILE A 416 -1.32 -22.33 -11.24
C ILE A 416 -1.45 -21.70 -9.87
N ALA A 417 -0.34 -21.25 -9.31
CA ALA A 417 -0.39 -20.39 -8.12
C ALA A 417 0.38 -19.09 -8.36
N LEU A 418 -0.24 -17.98 -7.99
CA LEU A 418 0.35 -16.64 -8.08
C LEU A 418 0.77 -16.15 -6.69
N PHE A 419 1.78 -15.27 -6.67
CA PHE A 419 2.32 -14.66 -5.45
C PHE A 419 2.92 -15.67 -4.47
N ILE A 420 3.51 -16.73 -5.00
CA ILE A 420 4.24 -17.72 -4.21
C ILE A 420 5.66 -17.23 -3.97
N GLY A 421 6.03 -17.00 -2.72
CA GLY A 421 7.33 -16.45 -2.34
C GLY A 421 8.17 -17.35 -1.46
N GLY A 422 9.32 -16.82 -1.06
CA GLY A 422 10.26 -17.50 -0.20
C GLY A 422 10.92 -18.72 -0.86
N ASP A 423 11.19 -19.74 -0.07
CA ASP A 423 11.78 -21.00 -0.56
C ASP A 423 10.74 -21.99 -1.15
N PHE A 424 9.47 -21.58 -1.14
CA PHE A 424 8.34 -22.44 -1.53
C PHE A 424 8.43 -22.96 -2.98
N PRO A 425 8.73 -22.11 -3.99
CA PRO A 425 8.90 -22.59 -5.36
C PRO A 425 9.94 -23.70 -5.48
N ILE A 426 11.10 -23.51 -4.81
CA ILE A 426 12.19 -24.48 -4.85
C ILE A 426 11.87 -25.76 -4.06
N GLN A 427 11.15 -25.65 -2.96
CA GLN A 427 10.66 -26.81 -2.18
C GLN A 427 9.69 -27.67 -3.02
N LEU A 428 8.84 -27.05 -3.82
CA LEU A 428 7.93 -27.74 -4.75
C LEU A 428 8.69 -28.34 -5.94
N ALA A 429 9.61 -27.57 -6.54
CA ALA A 429 10.44 -28.01 -7.66
C ALA A 429 11.31 -29.23 -7.29
N ALA A 430 11.96 -29.19 -6.12
CA ALA A 430 12.78 -30.29 -5.63
C ALA A 430 11.99 -31.61 -5.44
N ARG A 431 10.67 -31.53 -5.27
CA ARG A 431 9.75 -32.68 -5.18
C ARG A 431 9.16 -33.07 -6.54
N GLY A 432 9.55 -32.39 -7.61
CA GLY A 432 9.04 -32.65 -8.96
C GLY A 432 7.58 -32.26 -9.17
N LEU A 433 7.05 -31.29 -8.39
CA LEU A 433 5.65 -30.89 -8.45
C LEU A 433 5.39 -29.73 -9.43
N LEU A 434 6.43 -29.05 -9.90
CA LEU A 434 6.33 -27.89 -10.79
C LEU A 434 6.82 -28.21 -12.21
N VAL A 435 6.33 -27.45 -13.14
CA VAL A 435 6.75 -27.46 -14.54
C VAL A 435 8.02 -26.62 -14.70
N ASP A 436 9.03 -27.18 -15.37
CA ASP A 436 10.21 -26.41 -15.76
C ASP A 436 9.85 -25.49 -16.94
N MET A 437 9.95 -24.19 -16.71
CA MET A 437 9.54 -23.17 -17.69
C MET A 437 10.54 -23.01 -18.84
N THR A 438 11.77 -23.50 -18.69
CA THR A 438 12.79 -23.43 -19.75
C THR A 438 12.43 -24.25 -20.99
N GLN A 439 11.47 -25.18 -20.86
CA GLN A 439 10.99 -25.99 -21.98
C GLN A 439 10.16 -25.20 -23.02
N PHE A 440 9.64 -24.02 -22.65
CA PHE A 440 8.82 -23.20 -23.53
C PHE A 440 9.69 -22.39 -24.50
N LYS A 441 9.32 -22.37 -25.77
CA LYS A 441 10.15 -21.80 -26.86
C LYS A 441 10.42 -20.30 -26.71
N ASP A 442 9.49 -19.57 -26.10
CA ASP A 442 9.55 -18.12 -25.90
C ASP A 442 10.04 -17.72 -24.48
N TYR A 443 10.48 -18.68 -23.68
CA TYR A 443 10.96 -18.46 -22.30
C TYR A 443 11.99 -17.34 -22.23
N GLU A 444 13.06 -17.39 -23.03
CA GLU A 444 14.13 -16.37 -23.02
C GLU A 444 13.62 -14.96 -23.40
N ALA A 445 12.60 -14.88 -24.24
CA ALA A 445 12.01 -13.59 -24.60
C ALA A 445 11.18 -13.03 -23.43
N VAL A 446 10.49 -13.91 -22.70
CA VAL A 446 9.68 -13.54 -21.53
C VAL A 446 10.53 -13.07 -20.37
N THR A 447 11.67 -13.72 -20.12
CA THR A 447 12.56 -13.36 -18.99
C THR A 447 13.22 -11.99 -19.11
N LYS A 448 13.28 -11.41 -20.31
CA LYS A 448 13.81 -10.04 -20.51
C LYS A 448 13.04 -8.93 -19.80
N ARG A 449 11.83 -9.23 -19.32
CA ARG A 449 10.99 -8.30 -18.54
C ARG A 449 11.53 -8.07 -17.14
N PHE A 450 12.40 -8.97 -16.64
CA PHE A 450 12.87 -8.98 -15.27
C PHE A 450 14.32 -8.55 -15.19
N ALA A 451 14.76 -8.08 -14.02
CA ALA A 451 16.16 -7.85 -13.75
C ALA A 451 16.94 -9.17 -13.92
N LYS A 452 18.20 -9.07 -14.34
CA LYS A 452 19.03 -10.23 -14.70
C LYS A 452 19.04 -11.33 -13.64
N ASP A 453 19.15 -10.95 -12.38
CA ASP A 453 19.30 -11.92 -11.28
C ASP A 453 17.93 -12.29 -10.64
N ALA A 454 16.83 -11.67 -11.02
CA ALA A 454 15.50 -11.96 -10.44
C ALA A 454 15.06 -13.42 -10.66
N MET A 455 15.53 -14.06 -11.73
CA MET A 455 15.22 -15.45 -12.03
C MET A 455 15.92 -16.44 -11.08
N THR A 456 17.04 -16.04 -10.46
CA THR A 456 17.83 -16.89 -9.55
C THR A 456 17.01 -17.42 -8.37
N LEU A 457 15.98 -16.67 -7.94
CA LEU A 457 15.07 -17.09 -6.86
C LEU A 457 14.18 -18.29 -7.26
N TYR A 458 14.07 -18.60 -8.55
CA TYR A 458 13.23 -19.67 -9.09
C TYR A 458 14.05 -20.76 -9.80
N GLU A 459 15.37 -20.62 -9.79
CA GLU A 459 16.29 -21.62 -10.35
C GLU A 459 16.53 -22.76 -9.37
N TYR A 460 16.42 -23.98 -9.84
CA TYR A 460 16.77 -25.16 -9.07
C TYR A 460 17.68 -26.08 -9.89
N ASN A 461 18.84 -26.38 -9.30
CA ASN A 461 19.77 -27.35 -9.83
C ASN A 461 19.60 -28.68 -9.07
N ASP A 462 19.24 -29.74 -9.78
CA ASP A 462 19.01 -31.07 -9.21
C ASP A 462 20.26 -31.97 -9.22
N GLY A 463 21.41 -31.42 -9.60
CA GLY A 463 22.69 -32.12 -9.76
C GLY A 463 22.90 -32.69 -11.16
N VAL A 464 21.90 -32.60 -12.06
CA VAL A 464 21.97 -33.05 -13.46
C VAL A 464 21.74 -31.88 -14.40
N SER A 465 20.74 -31.05 -14.11
CA SER A 465 20.36 -29.88 -14.90
C SER A 465 19.86 -28.76 -13.98
N THR A 466 19.93 -27.53 -14.50
CA THR A 466 19.29 -26.38 -13.89
C THR A 466 18.03 -26.08 -14.64
N GLY A 467 16.89 -26.06 -13.92
CA GLY A 467 15.58 -25.67 -14.43
C GLY A 467 15.08 -24.41 -13.74
N VAL A 468 14.08 -23.75 -14.32
CA VAL A 468 13.42 -22.56 -13.76
C VAL A 468 11.94 -22.86 -13.54
N TYR A 469 11.48 -22.67 -12.31
CA TYR A 469 10.20 -23.19 -11.84
C TYR A 469 9.21 -22.09 -11.44
N GLY A 470 9.45 -20.85 -11.84
CA GLY A 470 8.55 -19.73 -11.64
C GLY A 470 8.96 -18.49 -12.43
N LEU A 471 8.03 -17.57 -12.64
CA LEU A 471 8.32 -16.22 -13.12
C LEU A 471 8.09 -15.22 -11.99
N PRO A 472 8.99 -14.25 -11.78
CA PRO A 472 8.81 -13.21 -10.77
C PRO A 472 7.54 -12.40 -11.01
N VAL A 473 6.80 -12.09 -9.95
CA VAL A 473 5.61 -11.20 -9.96
C VAL A 473 5.90 -9.94 -9.17
N SER A 474 6.41 -10.09 -7.95
CA SER A 474 6.84 -8.95 -7.14
C SER A 474 8.31 -9.07 -6.75
N GLN A 475 8.97 -7.92 -6.55
CA GLN A 475 10.36 -7.84 -6.09
C GLN A 475 10.53 -6.60 -5.21
N THR A 476 10.93 -6.79 -3.95
CA THR A 476 11.29 -5.72 -3.04
C THR A 476 12.73 -5.89 -2.58
N PHE A 477 13.41 -4.79 -2.30
CA PHE A 477 14.81 -4.78 -1.90
C PHE A 477 15.10 -3.63 -0.94
N PRO A 478 16.18 -3.71 -0.13
CA PRO A 478 16.49 -2.70 0.86
C PRO A 478 17.01 -1.42 0.23
N MET A 479 16.64 -0.30 0.87
CA MET A 479 17.20 1.03 0.62
C MET A 479 17.47 1.71 1.96
N LEU A 480 18.34 2.71 1.99
CA LEU A 480 18.58 3.55 3.15
C LEU A 480 17.59 4.71 3.15
N PHE A 481 16.68 4.73 4.12
CA PHE A 481 15.82 5.89 4.40
C PHE A 481 16.48 6.79 5.42
N TYR A 482 16.39 8.11 5.23
CA TYR A 482 17.01 9.07 6.12
C TYR A 482 16.15 10.33 6.32
N ARG A 483 16.23 10.90 7.52
CA ARG A 483 15.58 12.16 7.88
C ARG A 483 16.50 13.32 7.51
N THR A 484 16.12 14.06 6.47
CA THR A 484 16.89 15.22 5.98
C THR A 484 17.01 16.30 7.05
N ASP A 485 15.90 16.63 7.71
CA ASP A 485 15.86 17.64 8.76
C ASP A 485 16.72 17.30 9.98
N VAL A 486 16.80 16.01 10.35
CA VAL A 486 17.62 15.57 11.47
C VAL A 486 19.11 15.58 11.12
N LEU A 487 19.45 15.11 9.92
CA LEU A 487 20.85 15.13 9.45
C LEU A 487 21.38 16.57 9.32
N GLU A 488 20.60 17.48 8.75
CA GLU A 488 20.94 18.91 8.67
C GLU A 488 21.13 19.54 10.08
N GLU A 489 20.28 19.22 11.04
CA GLU A 489 20.40 19.69 12.44
C GLU A 489 21.71 19.19 13.09
N LEU A 490 22.21 18.02 12.68
CA LEU A 490 23.47 17.44 13.12
C LEU A 490 24.68 17.92 12.32
N GLY A 491 24.48 18.69 11.26
CA GLY A 491 25.53 19.24 10.40
C GLY A 491 25.97 18.31 9.26
N TYR A 492 25.15 17.33 8.90
CA TYR A 492 25.40 16.44 7.75
C TYR A 492 24.56 16.89 6.55
N GLU A 493 25.22 17.17 5.43
CA GLU A 493 24.55 17.56 4.17
C GLU A 493 24.00 16.34 3.41
N ASN A 494 24.63 15.18 3.56
CA ASN A 494 24.29 13.96 2.81
C ASN A 494 24.20 12.76 3.75
N PRO A 495 23.41 11.74 3.40
CA PRO A 495 23.41 10.45 4.09
C PRO A 495 24.72 9.69 3.84
N PRO A 496 25.04 8.68 4.67
CA PRO A 496 26.26 7.90 4.48
C PRO A 496 26.16 7.00 3.23
N GLU A 497 27.17 7.10 2.35
CA GLU A 497 27.29 6.23 1.18
C GLU A 497 27.92 4.88 1.51
N THR A 498 28.72 4.81 2.59
CA THR A 498 29.42 3.60 3.00
C THR A 498 29.16 3.25 4.45
N TRP A 499 29.40 1.97 4.82
CA TRP A 499 29.33 1.51 6.20
C TRP A 499 30.35 2.21 7.10
N ASP A 500 31.50 2.59 6.57
CA ASP A 500 32.52 3.33 7.32
C ASP A 500 32.00 4.74 7.65
N GLN A 501 31.42 5.46 6.67
CA GLN A 501 30.80 6.77 6.90
C GLN A 501 29.65 6.68 7.90
N LEU A 502 28.80 5.64 7.81
CA LEU A 502 27.75 5.41 8.79
C LEU A 502 28.32 5.22 10.20
N THR A 503 29.39 4.43 10.31
CA THR A 503 30.07 4.19 11.58
C THR A 503 30.67 5.48 12.16
N ASP A 504 31.24 6.34 11.31
CA ASP A 504 31.79 7.64 11.71
C ASP A 504 30.72 8.62 12.22
N MET A 505 29.47 8.48 11.78
CA MET A 505 28.34 9.28 12.27
C MET A 505 27.83 8.83 13.66
N LEU A 506 28.04 7.57 14.05
CA LEU A 506 27.45 6.98 15.26
C LEU A 506 27.78 7.77 16.56
N PRO A 507 29.02 8.25 16.80
CA PRO A 507 29.31 9.01 18.02
C PRO A 507 28.47 10.30 18.14
N THR A 508 28.16 10.93 17.00
CA THR A 508 27.32 12.14 16.99
C THR A 508 25.87 11.81 17.24
N LEU A 509 25.35 10.76 16.58
CA LEU A 509 23.98 10.29 16.77
C LEU A 509 23.74 9.83 18.22
N GLN A 510 24.58 8.94 18.74
CA GLN A 510 24.43 8.35 20.08
C GLN A 510 24.57 9.39 21.21
N ARG A 511 25.42 10.42 21.03
CA ARG A 511 25.50 11.53 21.99
C ARG A 511 24.18 12.30 22.13
N LYS A 512 23.33 12.22 21.09
CA LYS A 512 21.99 12.84 21.03
C LYS A 512 20.88 11.84 21.26
N TYR A 513 21.21 10.62 21.69
CA TYR A 513 20.24 9.53 21.90
C TYR A 513 19.47 9.15 20.63
N LEU A 514 20.14 9.28 19.47
CA LEU A 514 19.61 8.88 18.17
C LEU A 514 20.26 7.57 17.74
N ASP A 515 19.48 6.73 17.09
CA ASP A 515 19.89 5.38 16.69
C ASP A 515 19.87 5.17 15.18
N VAL A 516 20.40 4.04 14.77
CA VAL A 516 20.36 3.55 13.39
C VAL A 516 19.63 2.21 13.36
N GLY A 517 18.66 2.06 12.45
CA GLY A 517 17.88 0.84 12.28
C GLY A 517 18.40 -0.05 11.16
N LEU A 518 18.83 -1.25 11.49
CA LEU A 518 19.19 -2.28 10.51
C LEU A 518 18.25 -3.48 10.65
N ILE A 519 17.84 -4.05 9.53
CA ILE A 519 16.95 -5.21 9.53
C ILE A 519 17.69 -6.43 10.12
N LEU A 520 17.12 -6.97 11.19
CA LEU A 520 17.47 -8.27 11.71
C LEU A 520 16.32 -9.25 11.50
N PRO A 521 16.58 -10.45 11.00
CA PRO A 521 15.58 -11.50 10.93
C PRO A 521 15.05 -11.83 12.33
N GLN A 522 13.81 -11.46 12.60
CA GLN A 522 13.18 -11.64 13.91
C GLN A 522 12.70 -13.08 14.13
N ASN A 523 12.27 -13.75 13.06
CA ASN A 523 11.67 -15.07 13.12
C ASN A 523 12.68 -16.15 12.70
N VAL A 524 12.91 -17.10 13.59
CA VAL A 524 13.70 -18.32 13.32
C VAL A 524 13.04 -19.20 12.24
N SER A 525 11.78 -18.92 11.92
CA SER A 525 10.99 -19.62 10.90
C SER A 525 11.06 -18.99 9.52
N SER A 526 11.81 -17.91 9.33
CA SER A 526 12.09 -17.40 7.98
C SER A 526 12.86 -18.45 7.18
N ASN A 527 12.30 -18.85 6.06
CA ASN A 527 12.82 -19.94 5.24
C ASN A 527 13.79 -19.44 4.16
N THR A 528 13.99 -18.14 4.06
CA THR A 528 14.87 -17.50 3.08
C THR A 528 15.70 -16.40 3.75
N PHE A 529 16.73 -15.93 3.04
CA PHE A 529 17.41 -14.72 3.43
C PHE A 529 16.47 -13.53 3.21
N ASP A 530 16.03 -12.92 4.31
CA ASP A 530 15.19 -11.73 4.22
C ASP A 530 15.90 -10.62 3.44
N SER A 531 15.15 -9.92 2.61
CA SER A 531 15.62 -8.72 1.96
C SER A 531 16.11 -7.72 3.02
N GLY A 532 17.32 -7.22 2.84
CA GLY A 532 17.93 -6.30 3.80
C GLY A 532 18.64 -6.95 4.97
N ASN A 533 18.79 -8.27 5.01
CA ASN A 533 19.68 -8.92 5.98
C ASN A 533 21.09 -8.35 5.87
N THR A 534 21.53 -7.62 6.90
CA THR A 534 22.78 -6.87 6.88
C THR A 534 23.99 -7.76 6.64
N PHE A 535 24.04 -8.97 7.20
CA PHE A 535 25.15 -9.89 6.98
C PHE A 535 25.23 -10.33 5.51
N ILE A 536 24.10 -10.63 4.90
CA ILE A 536 24.04 -11.02 3.48
C ILE A 536 24.44 -9.86 2.58
N MET A 537 23.94 -8.64 2.84
CA MET A 537 24.39 -7.45 2.11
C MET A 537 25.89 -7.28 2.18
N LEU A 538 26.47 -7.32 3.37
CA LEU A 538 27.91 -7.18 3.57
C LEU A 538 28.68 -8.28 2.83
N MET A 539 28.20 -9.53 2.85
CA MET A 539 28.80 -10.63 2.09
C MET A 539 28.80 -10.36 0.58
N LEU A 540 27.63 -10.03 0.02
CA LEU A 540 27.49 -9.75 -1.41
C LEU A 540 28.34 -8.54 -1.85
N GLN A 541 28.49 -7.55 -0.98
CA GLN A 541 29.32 -6.36 -1.21
C GLN A 541 30.83 -6.67 -1.24
N THR A 542 31.27 -7.81 -0.71
CA THR A 542 32.66 -8.27 -0.91
C THR A 542 32.90 -8.87 -2.30
N GLY A 543 31.83 -9.05 -3.09
CA GLY A 543 31.88 -9.72 -4.39
C GLY A 543 31.80 -11.25 -4.31
N GLN A 544 31.63 -11.83 -3.12
CA GLN A 544 31.56 -13.30 -2.93
C GLN A 544 30.12 -13.81 -2.96
N ASP A 545 29.94 -15.03 -3.49
CA ASP A 545 28.69 -15.76 -3.38
C ASP A 545 28.57 -16.41 -2.00
N ILE A 546 27.33 -16.65 -1.57
CA ILE A 546 27.05 -17.34 -0.31
C ILE A 546 27.44 -18.82 -0.39
N TYR A 547 27.14 -19.44 -1.53
CA TYR A 547 27.45 -20.84 -1.78
C TYR A 547 28.68 -21.00 -2.67
N ASN A 548 29.38 -22.11 -2.48
CA ASN A 548 30.51 -22.49 -3.33
C ASN A 548 30.03 -23.39 -4.48
N GLU A 549 30.79 -23.43 -5.57
CA GLU A 549 30.51 -24.28 -6.73
C GLU A 549 30.42 -25.78 -6.37
N ASP A 550 31.14 -26.23 -5.33
CA ASP A 550 31.07 -27.60 -4.82
C ASP A 550 29.62 -27.98 -4.43
N LEU A 551 28.76 -27.03 -4.09
CA LEU A 551 27.34 -27.28 -3.80
C LEU A 551 26.63 -28.01 -4.94
N TYR A 552 26.95 -27.68 -6.18
CA TYR A 552 26.26 -28.20 -7.38
C TYR A 552 26.96 -29.39 -8.02
N THR A 553 28.21 -29.65 -7.63
CA THR A 553 29.05 -30.73 -8.21
C THR A 553 29.23 -31.92 -7.26
N THR A 554 28.82 -31.80 -6.00
CA THR A 554 28.98 -32.84 -4.98
C THR A 554 27.99 -34.00 -5.20
N ASP A 555 28.49 -35.23 -5.23
CA ASP A 555 27.65 -36.44 -5.15
C ASP A 555 27.23 -36.71 -3.70
N TYR A 556 26.11 -36.17 -3.33
CA TYR A 556 25.55 -36.30 -1.97
C TYR A 556 25.18 -37.74 -1.60
N ASN A 557 24.82 -38.60 -2.58
CA ASN A 557 24.41 -39.97 -2.31
C ASN A 557 25.54 -40.86 -1.81
N SER A 558 26.76 -40.61 -2.25
CA SER A 558 27.96 -41.36 -1.84
C SER A 558 28.64 -40.80 -0.58
N MET A 559 28.22 -39.61 -0.12
CA MET A 559 28.87 -38.86 0.94
C MET A 559 28.61 -39.47 2.33
N LYS A 560 29.68 -39.72 3.08
CA LYS A 560 29.61 -40.16 4.49
C LYS A 560 29.66 -38.95 5.43
N THR A 561 29.11 -39.11 6.62
CA THR A 561 29.10 -38.06 7.66
C THR A 561 30.51 -37.55 7.99
N THR A 562 31.53 -38.40 7.88
CA THR A 562 32.95 -38.02 8.10
C THR A 562 33.51 -37.09 7.03
N ASP A 563 32.96 -37.09 5.82
CA ASP A 563 33.47 -36.37 4.67
C ASP A 563 32.93 -34.95 4.58
N ILE A 564 31.81 -34.67 5.28
CA ILE A 564 31.09 -33.39 5.25
C ILE A 564 31.99 -32.20 5.64
N LYS A 565 32.89 -32.38 6.62
CA LYS A 565 33.82 -31.33 7.04
C LYS A 565 34.80 -30.90 5.95
N ASN A 566 35.09 -31.80 5.03
CA ASN A 566 36.12 -31.59 3.99
C ASN A 566 35.56 -30.96 2.70
N VAL A 567 34.23 -30.86 2.57
CA VAL A 567 33.58 -30.27 1.40
C VAL A 567 33.31 -28.79 1.64
N ASN A 568 33.57 -27.99 0.62
CA ASN A 568 33.36 -26.54 0.70
C ASN A 568 32.04 -26.13 0.07
N LEU A 569 30.90 -26.35 0.77
CA LEU A 569 29.57 -26.06 0.24
C LEU A 569 29.17 -24.57 0.35
N THR A 570 29.85 -23.81 1.23
CA THR A 570 29.54 -22.41 1.50
C THR A 570 30.80 -21.57 1.59
N ASN A 571 30.71 -20.29 1.34
CA ASN A 571 31.81 -19.34 1.45
C ASN A 571 31.91 -18.65 2.83
N PHE A 572 31.20 -19.12 3.86
CA PHE A 572 31.19 -18.48 5.18
C PHE A 572 32.53 -18.50 5.93
N MET A 573 33.49 -19.33 5.52
CA MET A 573 34.78 -19.45 6.17
C MET A 573 35.92 -18.75 5.42
N THR A 574 35.62 -17.96 4.40
CA THR A 574 36.64 -17.08 3.77
C THR A 574 37.03 -15.97 4.74
N GLN A 575 38.20 -15.37 4.51
CA GLN A 575 38.67 -14.27 5.35
C GLN A 575 37.72 -13.09 5.33
N ASP A 576 37.17 -12.77 4.16
CA ASP A 576 36.17 -11.69 4.01
C ASP A 576 34.87 -12.00 4.75
N SER A 577 34.35 -13.22 4.68
CA SER A 577 33.14 -13.61 5.38
C SER A 577 33.29 -13.51 6.90
N ILE A 578 34.43 -13.91 7.43
CA ILE A 578 34.74 -13.76 8.86
C ILE A 578 34.78 -12.29 9.27
N ARG A 579 35.46 -11.45 8.48
CA ARG A 579 35.55 -10.00 8.70
C ARG A 579 34.15 -9.36 8.68
N VAL A 580 33.33 -9.71 7.70
CA VAL A 580 31.98 -9.21 7.55
C VAL A 580 31.07 -9.66 8.71
N PHE A 581 31.19 -10.91 9.14
CA PHE A 581 30.44 -11.41 10.30
C PHE A 581 30.85 -10.69 11.59
N GLU A 582 32.14 -10.42 11.78
CA GLU A 582 32.64 -9.59 12.88
C GLU A 582 32.11 -8.16 12.79
N GLN A 583 32.08 -7.55 11.60
CA GLN A 583 31.52 -6.22 11.39
C GLN A 583 30.04 -6.18 11.74
N TRP A 584 29.25 -7.14 11.26
CA TRP A 584 27.82 -7.23 11.55
C TRP A 584 27.53 -7.35 13.05
N THR A 585 28.25 -8.25 13.75
CA THR A 585 28.07 -8.44 15.19
C THR A 585 28.53 -7.23 16.00
N LYS A 586 29.54 -6.46 15.53
CA LYS A 586 30.00 -5.22 16.16
C LYS A 586 28.94 -4.12 16.20
N PHE A 587 28.03 -4.04 15.23
CA PHE A 587 26.93 -3.08 15.29
C PHE A 587 26.12 -3.24 16.58
N TYR A 588 25.98 -4.45 17.09
CA TYR A 588 25.20 -4.78 18.29
C TYR A 588 26.03 -4.86 19.57
N THR A 589 27.23 -5.39 19.50
CA THR A 589 28.09 -5.61 20.70
C THR A 589 28.92 -4.39 21.08
N VAL A 590 29.28 -3.54 20.11
CA VAL A 590 30.13 -2.36 20.32
C VAL A 590 29.34 -1.06 20.13
N PHE A 591 28.52 -1.00 19.10
CA PHE A 591 27.77 0.22 18.76
C PHE A 591 26.34 0.22 19.32
N SER A 592 25.94 -0.84 20.05
CA SER A 592 24.68 -0.92 20.80
C SER A 592 23.41 -0.73 19.95
N PHE A 593 23.42 -1.20 18.70
CA PHE A 593 22.22 -1.16 17.87
C PHE A 593 21.11 -2.02 18.49
N ASP A 594 19.87 -1.56 18.37
CA ASP A 594 18.71 -2.31 18.83
C ASP A 594 18.47 -3.54 17.97
N GLN A 595 18.27 -4.70 18.62
CA GLN A 595 17.91 -5.95 17.92
C GLN A 595 16.43 -5.96 17.49
N THR A 596 15.58 -5.23 18.19
CA THR A 596 14.15 -5.13 17.93
C THR A 596 13.70 -3.67 18.06
N PHE A 597 13.03 -3.18 17.05
CA PHE A 597 12.51 -1.82 17.05
C PHE A 597 11.34 -1.68 16.07
N ASP A 598 10.48 -0.71 16.30
CA ASP A 598 9.49 -0.26 15.34
C ASP A 598 10.12 0.84 14.46
N ALA A 599 10.53 0.44 13.25
CA ALA A 599 11.17 1.33 12.29
C ALA A 599 10.27 2.52 11.93
N PHE A 600 8.97 2.27 11.71
CA PHE A 600 8.04 3.32 11.32
C PHE A 600 7.89 4.40 12.41
N SER A 601 7.57 3.98 13.63
CA SER A 601 7.35 4.92 14.73
C SER A 601 8.60 5.71 15.06
N ARG A 602 9.77 5.06 15.13
CA ARG A 602 11.03 5.72 15.50
C ARG A 602 11.61 6.59 14.38
N PHE A 603 11.42 6.21 13.13
CA PHE A 603 11.80 7.05 11.99
C PHE A 603 10.90 8.28 11.91
N ARG A 604 9.60 8.10 12.06
CA ARG A 604 8.60 9.17 12.07
C ARG A 604 8.89 10.23 13.12
N THR A 605 9.23 9.83 14.34
CA THR A 605 9.59 10.76 15.42
C THR A 605 10.99 11.37 15.26
N GLY A 606 11.84 10.77 14.43
CA GLY A 606 13.24 11.18 14.23
C GLY A 606 14.21 10.61 15.27
N GLU A 607 13.76 9.66 16.11
CA GLU A 607 14.63 8.93 17.04
C GLU A 607 15.64 8.05 16.30
N MET A 608 15.23 7.53 15.14
CA MET A 608 16.03 6.66 14.30
C MET A 608 16.12 7.29 12.89
N PRO A 609 16.96 8.32 12.72
CA PRO A 609 17.00 9.12 11.49
C PRO A 609 17.59 8.40 10.28
N LEU A 610 18.20 7.24 10.48
CA LEU A 610 18.77 6.38 9.44
C LEU A 610 18.22 4.97 9.63
N VAL A 611 17.48 4.44 8.64
CA VAL A 611 16.96 3.08 8.68
C VAL A 611 17.14 2.39 7.33
N VAL A 612 17.60 1.16 7.35
CA VAL A 612 17.60 0.29 6.16
C VAL A 612 16.28 -0.48 6.18
N GLN A 613 15.45 -0.26 5.16
CA GLN A 613 14.13 -0.88 5.02
C GLN A 613 13.86 -1.23 3.54
N PRO A 614 12.95 -2.17 3.23
CA PRO A 614 12.51 -2.38 1.86
C PRO A 614 12.01 -1.07 1.24
N TYR A 615 12.22 -0.86 -0.05
CA TYR A 615 11.80 0.40 -0.69
C TYR A 615 10.28 0.64 -0.59
N THR A 616 9.48 -0.41 -0.37
CA THR A 616 8.04 -0.32 -0.08
C THR A 616 7.72 0.39 1.25
N PHE A 617 8.70 0.60 2.12
CA PHE A 617 8.56 1.44 3.32
C PHE A 617 8.16 2.88 2.98
N TYR A 618 8.54 3.35 1.78
CA TYR A 618 8.04 4.60 1.20
C TYR A 618 6.51 4.69 1.24
N ASN A 619 5.82 3.60 0.88
CA ASN A 619 4.36 3.57 0.84
C ASN A 619 3.76 3.83 2.22
N GLN A 620 4.32 3.20 3.25
CA GLN A 620 3.89 3.38 4.63
C GLN A 620 4.13 4.81 5.13
N LEU A 621 5.32 5.38 4.87
CA LEU A 621 5.66 6.74 5.27
C LEU A 621 4.75 7.77 4.57
N SER A 622 4.52 7.61 3.28
CA SER A 622 3.71 8.53 2.48
C SER A 622 2.26 8.63 2.94
N VAL A 623 1.71 7.53 3.48
CA VAL A 623 0.30 7.48 3.91
C VAL A 623 0.16 7.76 5.41
N ALA A 624 1.00 7.13 6.23
CA ALA A 624 0.80 7.11 7.67
C ALA A 624 1.63 8.15 8.45
N ALA A 625 2.53 8.89 7.77
CA ALA A 625 3.33 9.94 8.38
C ALA A 625 3.30 11.25 7.55
N PRO A 626 2.12 11.81 7.25
CA PRO A 626 2.00 12.99 6.40
C PRO A 626 2.67 14.23 7.00
N GLU A 627 2.78 14.32 8.33
CA GLU A 627 3.41 15.43 9.06
C GLU A 627 4.92 15.53 8.83
N ILE A 628 5.57 14.46 8.38
CA ILE A 628 7.00 14.51 8.02
C ILE A 628 7.23 14.52 6.51
N LYS A 629 6.20 14.75 5.70
CA LYS A 629 6.32 14.85 4.26
C LYS A 629 7.34 15.94 3.88
N GLY A 630 8.32 15.58 3.02
CA GLY A 630 9.39 16.47 2.60
C GLY A 630 10.55 16.63 3.62
N LEU A 631 10.49 15.95 4.77
CA LEU A 631 11.55 15.93 5.77
C LEU A 631 12.35 14.62 5.79
N TRP A 632 12.17 13.79 4.81
CA TRP A 632 12.88 12.52 4.63
C TRP A 632 13.05 12.21 3.15
N ASP A 633 14.02 11.37 2.89
CA ASP A 633 14.30 10.86 1.56
C ASP A 633 14.90 9.45 1.69
N PHE A 634 15.19 8.81 0.57
CA PHE A 634 15.83 7.50 0.54
C PHE A 634 16.89 7.44 -0.56
N THR A 635 17.85 6.55 -0.38
CA THR A 635 18.97 6.35 -1.30
C THR A 635 19.43 4.89 -1.26
N LEU A 636 20.50 4.57 -2.01
CA LEU A 636 21.11 3.25 -2.01
C LEU A 636 21.51 2.83 -0.59
N VAL A 637 21.51 1.53 -0.31
CA VAL A 637 22.05 1.00 0.95
C VAL A 637 23.51 1.41 1.09
N PRO A 638 24.05 1.60 2.32
CA PRO A 638 25.46 1.86 2.49
C PRO A 638 26.29 0.76 1.84
N GLY A 639 27.27 1.13 1.05
CA GLY A 639 28.11 0.21 0.30
C GLY A 639 29.44 -0.08 0.97
N THR A 640 30.15 -1.06 0.41
CA THR A 640 31.53 -1.39 0.79
C THR A 640 32.50 -0.88 -0.28
N LYS A 641 33.49 -0.09 0.14
CA LYS A 641 34.50 0.44 -0.77
C LYS A 641 35.43 -0.69 -1.25
N GLN A 642 35.56 -0.79 -2.58
CA GLN A 642 36.40 -1.78 -3.24
C GLN A 642 37.86 -1.32 -3.36
N ALA A 643 38.73 -2.25 -3.71
CA ALA A 643 40.18 -1.96 -3.88
C ALA A 643 40.48 -0.94 -5.01
N ASP A 644 39.63 -0.88 -6.03
CA ASP A 644 39.70 0.07 -7.13
C ASP A 644 39.10 1.46 -6.81
N GLY A 645 38.56 1.62 -5.61
CA GLY A 645 37.94 2.85 -5.14
C GLY A 645 36.45 2.97 -5.43
N THR A 646 35.85 2.07 -6.17
CA THR A 646 34.39 2.02 -6.39
C THR A 646 33.67 1.59 -5.11
N ILE A 647 32.37 1.94 -5.00
CA ILE A 647 31.53 1.53 -3.88
C ILE A 647 30.54 0.47 -4.40
N ASN A 648 30.53 -0.68 -3.76
CA ASN A 648 29.61 -1.76 -4.08
C ASN A 648 28.41 -1.71 -3.13
N HIS A 649 27.23 -1.42 -3.67
CA HIS A 649 25.94 -1.34 -2.96
C HIS A 649 25.11 -2.62 -3.10
N ALA A 650 25.75 -3.77 -3.35
CA ALA A 650 25.03 -5.02 -3.56
C ALA A 650 24.11 -5.37 -2.37
N ALA A 651 22.92 -5.85 -2.70
CA ALA A 651 21.94 -6.35 -1.76
C ALA A 651 21.11 -7.45 -2.43
N ASN A 652 20.52 -8.33 -1.64
CA ASN A 652 19.54 -9.31 -2.14
C ASN A 652 18.13 -8.75 -2.10
N SER A 653 17.28 -9.25 -2.97
CA SER A 653 15.85 -8.96 -2.95
C SER A 653 15.04 -10.06 -2.26
N ALA A 654 13.77 -9.76 -2.04
CA ALA A 654 12.74 -10.75 -1.74
C ALA A 654 11.57 -10.51 -2.69
N GLY A 655 10.81 -11.55 -2.99
CA GLY A 655 9.70 -11.41 -3.91
C GLY A 655 8.79 -12.63 -3.93
N SER A 656 7.81 -12.56 -4.79
CA SER A 656 6.87 -13.64 -5.07
C SER A 656 6.75 -13.86 -6.57
N GLY A 657 6.39 -15.07 -6.96
CA GLY A 657 6.28 -15.45 -8.36
C GLY A 657 5.02 -16.22 -8.69
N ALA A 658 4.89 -16.52 -9.98
CA ALA A 658 3.88 -17.38 -10.55
C ALA A 658 4.49 -18.75 -10.87
N VAL A 659 3.85 -19.83 -10.44
CA VAL A 659 4.31 -21.21 -10.65
C VAL A 659 3.23 -22.04 -11.33
N ILE A 660 3.65 -23.03 -12.15
CA ILE A 660 2.77 -23.96 -12.86
C ILE A 660 2.99 -25.36 -12.27
N PHE A 661 1.92 -26.01 -11.85
CA PHE A 661 1.99 -27.37 -11.30
C PHE A 661 1.94 -28.44 -12.38
N ASN A 662 2.71 -29.52 -12.20
CA ASN A 662 2.79 -30.65 -13.18
C ASN A 662 1.45 -31.35 -13.43
N LYS A 663 0.47 -31.19 -12.54
CA LYS A 663 -0.86 -31.78 -12.70
C LYS A 663 -1.71 -31.07 -13.76
N VAL A 664 -1.30 -29.90 -14.27
CA VAL A 664 -2.05 -29.16 -15.26
C VAL A 664 -2.23 -30.01 -16.54
N SER A 665 -3.45 -30.06 -17.04
CA SER A 665 -3.79 -30.84 -18.22
C SER A 665 -3.25 -30.22 -19.51
N ASN A 666 -3.16 -28.87 -19.55
CA ASN A 666 -2.65 -28.11 -20.69
C ASN A 666 -1.55 -27.14 -20.25
N GLN A 667 -0.30 -27.61 -20.33
CA GLN A 667 0.86 -26.81 -19.94
C GLN A 667 1.05 -25.56 -20.82
N ALA A 668 0.67 -25.62 -22.09
CA ALA A 668 0.79 -24.47 -23.00
C ALA A 668 -0.20 -23.38 -22.61
N ALA A 669 -1.44 -23.71 -22.29
CA ALA A 669 -2.44 -22.76 -21.80
C ALA A 669 -2.03 -22.14 -20.45
N ALA A 670 -1.46 -22.94 -19.55
CA ALA A 670 -0.95 -22.46 -18.27
C ALA A 670 0.25 -21.48 -18.45
N TRP A 671 1.14 -21.80 -19.40
CA TRP A 671 2.25 -20.91 -19.77
C TRP A 671 1.75 -19.58 -20.35
N ASP A 672 0.77 -19.63 -21.26
CA ASP A 672 0.16 -18.43 -21.83
C ASP A 672 -0.47 -17.55 -20.76
N PHE A 673 -1.12 -18.16 -19.76
CA PHE A 673 -1.67 -17.41 -18.61
C PHE A 673 -0.57 -16.74 -17.77
N VAL A 674 0.47 -17.46 -17.38
CA VAL A 674 1.56 -16.91 -16.55
C VAL A 674 2.33 -15.85 -17.33
N LYS A 675 2.57 -16.05 -18.61
CA LYS A 675 3.17 -15.07 -19.52
C LYS A 675 2.31 -13.80 -19.63
N TRP A 676 1.00 -13.95 -19.78
CA TRP A 676 0.04 -12.85 -19.81
C TRP A 676 0.05 -12.09 -18.49
N PHE A 677 -0.07 -12.78 -17.34
CA PHE A 677 -0.13 -12.13 -16.03
C PHE A 677 1.13 -11.32 -15.72
N THR A 678 2.31 -11.81 -16.12
CA THR A 678 3.59 -11.11 -15.92
C THR A 678 3.93 -10.10 -17.00
N SER A 679 3.06 -9.88 -18.01
CA SER A 679 3.29 -8.88 -19.06
C SER A 679 3.26 -7.45 -18.51
N THR A 680 3.97 -6.54 -19.19
CA THR A 680 4.10 -5.15 -18.78
C THR A 680 2.74 -4.48 -18.58
N ASP A 681 1.83 -4.60 -19.57
CA ASP A 681 0.52 -3.98 -19.53
C ASP A 681 -0.33 -4.47 -18.34
N ILE A 682 -0.33 -5.78 -18.06
CA ILE A 682 -1.12 -6.36 -16.98
C ILE A 682 -0.52 -6.01 -15.62
N GLN A 683 0.80 -5.99 -15.48
CA GLN A 683 1.46 -5.59 -14.24
C GLN A 683 1.24 -4.10 -13.94
N VAL A 684 1.23 -3.24 -14.95
CA VAL A 684 0.88 -1.82 -14.82
C VAL A 684 -0.58 -1.66 -14.41
N ASP A 685 -1.49 -2.38 -15.05
CA ASP A 685 -2.92 -2.31 -14.73
C ASP A 685 -3.20 -2.82 -13.32
N TYR A 686 -2.59 -3.93 -12.94
CA TYR A 686 -2.69 -4.46 -11.59
C TYR A 686 -2.18 -3.44 -10.56
N GLY A 687 -0.97 -2.91 -10.78
CA GLY A 687 -0.38 -1.91 -9.88
C GLY A 687 -1.22 -0.64 -9.75
N LYS A 688 -1.73 -0.11 -10.86
CA LYS A 688 -2.61 1.06 -10.85
C LYS A 688 -3.94 0.79 -10.12
N GLN A 689 -4.56 -0.36 -10.35
CA GLN A 689 -5.82 -0.72 -9.70
C GLN A 689 -5.64 -0.94 -8.19
N ILE A 690 -4.56 -1.60 -7.77
CA ILE A 690 -4.26 -1.79 -6.35
C ILE A 690 -3.97 -0.45 -5.65
N GLU A 691 -3.12 0.39 -6.23
CA GLU A 691 -2.85 1.72 -5.67
C GLU A 691 -4.11 2.59 -5.65
N ALA A 692 -4.96 2.39 -6.61
CA ALA A 692 -6.24 3.00 -6.71
C ALA A 692 -7.16 2.63 -5.54
N LEU A 693 -7.23 1.35 -5.26
CA LEU A 693 -8.09 0.78 -4.23
C LEU A 693 -7.56 1.11 -2.81
N MET A 694 -6.26 0.90 -2.59
CA MET A 694 -5.62 0.99 -1.27
C MET A 694 -4.89 2.31 -1.02
N GLY A 695 -4.87 3.21 -2.02
CA GLY A 695 -4.03 4.39 -1.98
C GLY A 695 -2.54 4.06 -2.18
N PRO A 696 -1.62 5.02 -1.93
CA PRO A 696 -0.18 4.80 -2.07
C PRO A 696 0.35 3.64 -1.20
N MET A 697 -0.38 3.23 -0.15
CA MET A 697 -0.06 2.04 0.64
C MET A 697 -0.04 0.76 -0.21
N GLY A 698 -0.91 0.69 -1.23
CA GLY A 698 -1.01 -0.44 -2.15
C GLY A 698 -0.09 -0.33 -3.36
N ARG A 699 0.83 0.64 -3.42
CA ARG A 699 1.76 0.78 -4.55
C ARG A 699 2.54 -0.51 -4.74
N PHE A 700 2.42 -1.07 -5.93
CA PHE A 700 2.87 -2.43 -6.22
C PHE A 700 4.36 -2.49 -6.52
N ASP A 701 5.03 -3.45 -5.90
CA ASP A 701 6.46 -3.76 -6.07
C ASP A 701 6.69 -4.78 -7.19
N THR A 702 6.21 -4.47 -8.39
CA THR A 702 6.34 -5.38 -9.53
C THR A 702 7.79 -5.76 -9.83
N ALA A 703 8.00 -7.03 -10.16
CA ALA A 703 9.30 -7.51 -10.64
C ALA A 703 9.57 -7.17 -12.11
N ASN A 704 8.52 -6.78 -12.86
CA ASN A 704 8.65 -6.37 -14.26
C ASN A 704 9.24 -4.97 -14.34
N VAL A 705 10.46 -4.84 -14.87
CA VAL A 705 11.23 -3.60 -14.90
C VAL A 705 10.53 -2.51 -15.72
N GLU A 706 9.97 -2.87 -16.88
CA GLU A 706 9.24 -1.92 -17.73
C GLU A 706 7.92 -1.48 -17.09
N ALA A 707 7.26 -2.37 -16.32
CA ALA A 707 6.05 -2.02 -15.59
C ALA A 707 6.38 -1.10 -14.41
N LEU A 708 7.45 -1.37 -13.65
CA LEU A 708 7.89 -0.52 -12.55
C LEU A 708 8.13 0.91 -13.03
N GLU A 709 8.68 1.06 -14.23
CA GLU A 709 8.87 2.36 -14.87
C GLU A 709 7.55 3.11 -15.13
N GLN A 710 6.45 2.42 -15.37
CA GLN A 710 5.14 3.01 -15.67
C GLN A 710 4.24 3.19 -14.46
N LEU A 711 4.67 2.72 -13.27
CA LEU A 711 3.98 2.96 -12.01
C LEU A 711 4.22 4.40 -11.52
N PRO A 712 3.37 4.95 -10.64
CA PRO A 712 3.37 6.37 -10.28
C PRO A 712 4.48 6.78 -9.31
N TRP A 713 5.72 6.44 -9.64
CA TRP A 713 6.92 6.97 -9.00
C TRP A 713 7.32 8.30 -9.64
N SER A 714 7.77 9.28 -8.88
CA SER A 714 8.42 10.45 -9.46
C SER A 714 9.72 10.05 -10.17
N THR A 715 10.21 10.87 -11.08
CA THR A 715 11.47 10.59 -11.81
C THR A 715 12.64 10.38 -10.84
N ALA A 716 12.76 11.25 -9.83
CA ALA A 716 13.83 11.16 -8.84
C ALA A 716 13.74 9.89 -7.96
N GLU A 717 12.53 9.50 -7.57
CA GLU A 717 12.31 8.26 -6.80
C GLU A 717 12.66 7.03 -7.62
N TYR A 718 12.17 6.98 -8.86
CA TYR A 718 12.48 5.86 -9.75
C TYR A 718 13.97 5.74 -10.07
N GLU A 719 14.67 6.85 -10.31
CA GLU A 719 16.12 6.84 -10.53
C GLU A 719 16.86 6.20 -9.35
N LYS A 720 16.45 6.49 -8.11
CA LYS A 720 17.01 5.87 -6.91
C LYS A 720 16.69 4.36 -6.83
N ILE A 721 15.43 4.00 -7.08
CA ILE A 721 14.97 2.60 -7.07
C ILE A 721 15.71 1.81 -8.15
N SER A 722 15.75 2.29 -9.39
CA SER A 722 16.42 1.62 -10.50
C SER A 722 17.95 1.55 -10.32
N SER A 723 18.55 2.58 -9.68
CA SER A 723 19.96 2.53 -9.30
C SER A 723 20.24 1.40 -8.32
N GLN A 724 19.47 1.26 -7.23
CA GLN A 724 19.64 0.15 -6.30
C GLN A 724 19.36 -1.19 -6.97
N GLN A 725 18.35 -1.26 -7.84
CA GLN A 725 18.02 -2.47 -8.60
C GLN A 725 19.19 -2.95 -9.45
N SER A 726 20.00 -2.04 -9.99
CA SER A 726 21.19 -2.40 -10.78
C SER A 726 22.33 -3.06 -9.96
N TYR A 727 22.31 -2.87 -8.64
CA TYR A 727 23.24 -3.50 -7.69
C TYR A 727 22.71 -4.79 -7.08
N LEU A 728 21.49 -5.21 -7.43
CA LEU A 728 20.93 -6.44 -6.86
C LEU A 728 21.76 -7.64 -7.28
N ARG A 729 21.98 -8.52 -6.33
CA ARG A 729 22.64 -9.79 -6.48
C ARG A 729 21.91 -10.83 -5.64
N GLU A 730 21.26 -11.76 -6.31
CA GLU A 730 20.42 -12.71 -5.61
C GLU A 730 21.21 -13.87 -5.02
N VAL A 731 20.71 -14.38 -3.91
CA VAL A 731 21.22 -15.59 -3.29
C VAL A 731 20.41 -16.77 -3.81
N PRO A 732 21.00 -17.78 -4.46
CA PRO A 732 20.28 -18.95 -4.91
C PRO A 732 19.54 -19.64 -3.75
N ILE A 733 18.29 -19.97 -3.97
CA ILE A 733 17.48 -20.70 -3.00
C ILE A 733 17.73 -22.20 -3.19
N ILE A 734 18.13 -22.87 -2.12
CA ILE A 734 18.37 -24.30 -2.09
C ILE A 734 17.34 -24.99 -1.14
N PRO A 735 17.09 -26.29 -1.28
CA PRO A 735 16.18 -27.00 -0.41
C PRO A 735 16.51 -26.91 1.10
N ALA A 736 17.74 -26.55 1.43
CA ALA A 736 18.23 -26.37 2.80
C ALA A 736 18.30 -24.88 3.23
N SER A 737 17.84 -23.92 2.44
CA SER A 737 17.96 -22.47 2.74
C SER A 737 17.43 -22.10 4.12
N TYR A 738 16.32 -22.69 4.56
CA TYR A 738 15.77 -22.48 5.90
C TYR A 738 16.76 -22.84 7.02
N ALA A 739 17.54 -23.92 6.84
CA ALA A 739 18.54 -24.33 7.80
C ALA A 739 19.76 -23.40 7.80
N VAL A 740 20.19 -22.96 6.61
CA VAL A 740 21.28 -21.98 6.46
C VAL A 740 20.92 -20.70 7.21
N THR A 741 19.77 -20.11 6.93
CA THR A 741 19.27 -18.89 7.57
C THR A 741 19.18 -19.06 9.09
N ARG A 742 18.58 -20.15 9.56
CA ARG A 742 18.44 -20.45 10.98
C ARG A 742 19.81 -20.52 11.68
N HIS A 743 20.78 -21.19 11.11
CA HIS A 743 22.11 -21.35 11.72
C HIS A 743 22.90 -20.05 11.71
N ILE A 744 22.80 -19.23 10.69
CA ILE A 744 23.43 -17.88 10.67
C ILE A 744 22.82 -17.00 11.77
N ASN A 745 21.48 -17.02 11.93
CA ASN A 745 20.80 -16.26 12.98
C ASN A 745 21.17 -16.78 14.39
N ASN A 746 21.36 -18.08 14.55
CA ASN A 746 21.81 -18.65 15.82
C ASN A 746 23.29 -18.28 16.10
N ALA A 747 24.15 -18.27 15.08
CA ALA A 747 25.53 -17.82 15.22
C ALA A 747 25.59 -16.34 15.66
N PHE A 748 24.76 -15.50 15.07
CA PHE A 748 24.63 -14.10 15.48
C PHE A 748 24.22 -13.97 16.96
N ARG A 749 23.16 -14.67 17.38
CA ARG A 749 22.67 -14.64 18.77
C ARG A 749 23.71 -15.13 19.77
N MET A 750 24.44 -16.19 19.42
CA MET A 750 25.54 -16.70 20.26
C MET A 750 26.63 -15.65 20.47
N VAL A 751 26.94 -14.84 19.45
CA VAL A 751 27.96 -13.77 19.59
C VAL A 751 27.39 -12.59 20.37
N VAL A 752 26.19 -12.14 20.03
CA VAL A 752 25.62 -10.90 20.56
C VAL A 752 25.08 -11.08 21.98
N ASN A 753 24.41 -12.17 22.26
CA ASN A 753 23.74 -12.39 23.55
C ASN A 753 24.63 -13.17 24.55
N ASP A 754 25.44 -14.12 24.04
CA ASP A 754 26.22 -15.02 24.87
C ASP A 754 27.74 -14.72 24.82
N ALA A 755 28.12 -13.60 24.21
CA ALA A 755 29.51 -13.14 24.06
C ALA A 755 30.45 -14.19 23.41
N GLY A 756 29.93 -15.00 22.49
CA GLY A 756 30.70 -15.97 21.71
C GLY A 756 31.76 -15.32 20.83
N ASN A 757 32.88 -16.00 20.62
CA ASN A 757 33.89 -15.51 19.69
C ASN A 757 33.35 -15.61 18.24
N PRO A 758 33.28 -14.51 17.47
CA PRO A 758 32.64 -14.49 16.15
C PRO A 758 33.19 -15.58 15.20
N ARG A 759 34.50 -15.70 15.09
CA ARG A 759 35.16 -16.64 14.17
C ARG A 759 34.86 -18.10 14.52
N TYR A 760 35.02 -18.48 15.79
CA TYR A 760 34.75 -19.87 16.23
C TYR A 760 33.27 -20.20 16.17
N THR A 761 32.43 -19.25 16.47
CA THR A 761 30.97 -19.41 16.38
C THR A 761 30.55 -19.63 14.94
N LEU A 762 31.00 -18.78 14.01
CA LEU A 762 30.68 -18.92 12.59
C LEU A 762 31.17 -20.27 12.05
N MET A 763 32.39 -20.70 12.42
CA MET A 763 32.94 -21.99 12.04
C MET A 763 32.07 -23.17 12.52
N SER A 764 31.68 -23.16 13.78
CA SER A 764 30.84 -24.21 14.36
C SER A 764 29.46 -24.32 13.69
N TYR A 765 28.84 -23.17 13.43
CA TYR A 765 27.53 -23.15 12.76
C TYR A 765 27.65 -23.47 11.26
N ASN A 766 28.75 -23.10 10.60
CA ASN A 766 29.00 -23.51 9.21
C ASN A 766 29.11 -25.04 9.05
N ASP A 767 29.72 -25.75 10.00
CA ASP A 767 29.74 -27.22 9.99
C ASP A 767 28.33 -27.81 10.14
N GLN A 768 27.46 -27.17 10.93
CA GLN A 768 26.05 -27.57 11.05
C GLN A 768 25.29 -27.28 9.74
N ILE A 769 25.52 -26.12 9.12
CA ILE A 769 24.94 -25.76 7.82
C ILE A 769 25.28 -26.81 6.76
N LYS A 770 26.58 -27.16 6.62
CA LYS A 770 27.01 -28.21 5.68
C LYS A 770 26.31 -29.55 5.96
N SER A 771 26.16 -29.94 7.20
CA SER A 771 25.50 -31.17 7.60
C SER A 771 24.02 -31.18 7.20
N GLU A 772 23.33 -30.08 7.39
CA GLU A 772 21.92 -29.91 6.99
C GLU A 772 21.74 -29.90 5.46
N ILE A 773 22.64 -29.24 4.72
CA ILE A 773 22.65 -29.26 3.26
C ILE A 773 22.76 -30.72 2.77
N VAL A 774 23.79 -31.43 3.21
CA VAL A 774 24.01 -32.82 2.80
C VAL A 774 22.81 -33.70 3.13
N ARG A 775 22.31 -33.61 4.36
CA ARG A 775 21.13 -34.37 4.80
C ARG A 775 19.92 -34.12 3.89
N LYS A 776 19.66 -32.85 3.53
CA LYS A 776 18.49 -32.47 2.74
C LYS A 776 18.57 -32.97 1.30
N TYR A 777 19.75 -32.86 0.68
CA TYR A 777 19.97 -33.39 -0.67
C TYR A 777 19.89 -34.93 -0.71
N GLN A 778 20.40 -35.64 0.32
CA GLN A 778 20.23 -37.11 0.44
C GLN A 778 18.76 -37.51 0.61
N GLU A 779 17.98 -36.78 1.42
CA GLU A 779 16.54 -37.00 1.61
C GLU A 779 15.79 -36.88 0.27
N LEU A 780 16.03 -35.81 -0.48
CA LEU A 780 15.37 -35.57 -1.79
C LEU A 780 15.76 -36.59 -2.84
N SER A 781 17.01 -37.05 -2.86
CA SER A 781 17.46 -38.11 -3.76
C SER A 781 16.77 -39.45 -3.47
N SER A 782 16.36 -39.70 -2.23
CA SER A 782 15.62 -40.91 -1.85
C SER A 782 14.14 -40.89 -2.28
N VAL A 783 13.56 -39.69 -2.42
CA VAL A 783 12.16 -39.50 -2.85
C VAL A 783 12.01 -39.64 -4.37
N LYS A 784 13.06 -39.35 -5.14
CA LYS A 784 13.06 -39.49 -6.61
C LYS A 784 13.22 -40.94 -7.10
N LYS A 785 13.53 -41.89 -6.19
CA LYS A 785 13.58 -43.34 -6.48
C LYS A 785 12.26 -43.99 -6.13
#